data_92d2dad697e5f9f9093f3824f5e71b14
#
_entry.id   92d2dad697e5f9f9093f3824f5e71b14
#
_cell.length_a   1.000
_cell.length_b   1.000
_cell.length_c   1.000
_cell.angle_alpha   90.00
_cell.angle_beta   90.00
_cell.angle_gamma   90.00
#
_symmetry.space_group_name_H-M   'P 1'
#
loop_
_entity.id
_entity.type
_entity.pdbx_description
1 polymer ?
#
loop_
_entity_poly.entity_id
_entity_poly.type
_entity_poly.pdbx_seq_one_letter_code
_entity_poly.pdbx_strand_id
1 'polypeptide(L)'
;YYLKDLNHEAGKFLRKNMARFPQALDNSTQFSIQSPKQVNIYGVSGFQKQAKIAAEILNHSAAGQVVWMLPDPAILLPAMYSIPENQEQVNITMGMSFRDTILPAFVESYLSLRRSIRTHSNGETYFFHEPVFSLLKHPYLNFRQQGENASLCADITRSNRVFVSADKLSAGELHQMVFKPAPELDLIAELIAILKIVIGQIPGSDWDNLRLVRAYSNDLHRLGEFYNAESERSDVQMVTKILRRHYATGKVAFEGETLEGLQLMGPLETRSLDFDSVYVLNMNEGVFPNDSPGNTYIPVALRAAFGLPLPADKAAAQSYYFFRLIQNAGEINLFYNTDDGGMRKAEPSRYIFRIENDPHFKVNKIQLSPGLKLHDESPFSVAKSENLKEILRKYFTEGPDRKRFSPSAVNDYLSCSLKFYYRHLLRLQEPEAVSPDLDARSFGTLLHAVMENLYKPYLGKVLTDEDFQEIENNISRQVGEEFMALFQTSNLHIAGPNGQSIINKNVIEAYVKQIVKHDKSYKNLKIMHLELGGKNERLDLNFDIPSFDGFQTVYIDGKIDRVDYCDDTVRVVDYKTGSAEMTFSAIGDLTGENSKNHNPAALQTILYALMLNHKFPELKGQIQPSLYVLRSIYGTAFSPVFVNKDSKEPLHAVASIQNEVMSNLSAMLAGIFDENQPFERTENIETCRFCSFASICERNI
;
A
#
# COMPACT_ATOMS: atom_id res chain seq x y z
N TYR A 1 44.76 0.48 -31.97
CA TYR A 1 44.74 -0.55 -30.98
C TYR A 1 43.80 -1.68 -31.42
N TYR A 2 42.44 -1.57 -31.37
CA TYR A 2 41.48 -2.61 -31.76
C TYR A 2 41.46 -2.94 -33.27
N LEU A 3 42.13 -2.21 -34.09
CA LEU A 3 42.33 -2.52 -35.53
C LEU A 3 43.40 -3.57 -35.76
N LYS A 4 44.48 -3.59 -34.94
CA LYS A 4 45.59 -4.53 -35.04
C LYS A 4 45.24 -5.91 -34.45
N ASP A 5 44.39 -5.94 -33.44
CA ASP A 5 43.90 -7.19 -32.89
C ASP A 5 42.73 -7.75 -33.74
N LEU A 6 43.01 -8.82 -34.49
CA LEU A 6 42.04 -9.45 -35.39
C LEU A 6 40.81 -10.04 -34.65
N ASN A 7 40.99 -10.34 -33.39
CA ASN A 7 39.91 -10.91 -32.55
C ASN A 7 39.11 -9.83 -31.83
N HIS A 8 39.53 -8.56 -31.90
CA HIS A 8 38.81 -7.49 -31.24
C HIS A 8 37.55 -7.08 -32.01
N GLU A 9 36.37 -7.24 -31.40
CA GLU A 9 35.05 -7.00 -32.00
C GLU A 9 34.89 -5.59 -32.54
N ALA A 10 35.39 -4.56 -31.81
CA ALA A 10 35.29 -3.15 -32.17
C ALA A 10 35.93 -2.85 -33.53
N GLY A 11 36.94 -3.61 -33.95
CA GLY A 11 37.61 -3.45 -35.24
C GLY A 11 36.89 -4.09 -36.41
N LYS A 12 35.84 -4.88 -36.21
CA LYS A 12 35.19 -5.69 -37.26
C LYS A 12 34.81 -4.89 -38.51
N PHE A 13 34.03 -3.83 -38.33
CA PHE A 13 33.54 -3.03 -39.47
C PHE A 13 34.62 -2.17 -40.06
N LEU A 14 35.55 -1.63 -39.26
CA LEU A 14 36.67 -0.83 -39.77
C LEU A 14 37.59 -1.70 -40.60
N ARG A 15 37.96 -2.90 -40.17
CA ARG A 15 38.78 -3.84 -40.96
C ARG A 15 38.10 -4.23 -42.29
N LYS A 16 36.77 -4.46 -42.26
CA LYS A 16 35.98 -4.72 -43.47
C LYS A 16 36.00 -3.53 -44.44
N ASN A 17 35.87 -2.31 -43.93
CA ASN A 17 35.89 -1.10 -44.74
C ASN A 17 37.29 -0.84 -45.29
N MET A 18 38.33 -1.01 -44.49
CA MET A 18 39.75 -0.86 -44.98
C MET A 18 40.06 -1.86 -46.07
N ALA A 19 39.59 -3.11 -45.96
CA ALA A 19 39.76 -4.12 -47.03
C ALA A 19 38.99 -3.76 -48.30
N ARG A 20 37.81 -3.12 -48.18
CA ARG A 20 36.97 -2.69 -49.32
C ARG A 20 37.45 -1.39 -49.97
N PHE A 21 38.04 -0.51 -49.18
CA PHE A 21 38.50 0.83 -49.60
C PHE A 21 39.95 1.06 -49.13
N PRO A 22 40.95 0.38 -49.72
CA PRO A 22 42.31 0.39 -49.22
C PRO A 22 43.04 1.75 -49.31
N GLN A 23 42.53 2.69 -50.09
CA GLN A 23 43.13 4.03 -50.27
C GLN A 23 42.51 5.11 -49.37
N ALA A 24 41.47 4.78 -48.58
CA ALA A 24 40.75 5.77 -47.82
C ALA A 24 41.40 6.16 -46.48
N LEU A 25 42.38 5.39 -46.01
CA LEU A 25 43.06 5.65 -44.73
C LEU A 25 44.59 5.64 -44.98
N ASP A 26 45.21 6.77 -44.73
CA ASP A 26 46.70 6.88 -44.72
C ASP A 26 47.23 6.00 -43.57
N ASN A 27 48.10 5.04 -43.91
CA ASN A 27 48.71 4.11 -42.94
C ASN A 27 49.65 4.80 -41.94
N SER A 28 49.90 6.12 -42.09
CA SER A 28 50.78 6.91 -41.23
C SER A 28 50.13 7.34 -39.91
N THR A 29 48.83 7.33 -39.81
CA THR A 29 48.14 7.65 -38.54
C THR A 29 48.26 6.49 -37.57
N GLN A 30 49.18 6.60 -36.64
CA GLN A 30 49.35 5.61 -35.54
C GLN A 30 48.24 5.76 -34.51
N PHE A 31 47.16 5.00 -34.67
CA PHE A 31 46.13 4.83 -33.65
C PHE A 31 46.64 3.89 -32.54
N SER A 32 47.65 4.31 -31.79
CA SER A 32 48.17 3.53 -30.65
C SER A 32 47.89 4.26 -29.34
N ILE A 33 47.45 3.54 -28.33
CA ILE A 33 47.52 4.01 -26.97
C ILE A 33 49.00 4.06 -26.60
N GLN A 34 49.56 5.27 -26.47
CA GLN A 34 50.99 5.47 -26.26
C GLN A 34 51.46 5.09 -24.86
N SER A 35 50.57 5.12 -23.87
CA SER A 35 50.80 4.71 -22.49
C SER A 35 49.55 4.02 -21.92
N PRO A 36 49.70 3.10 -20.95
CA PRO A 36 48.56 2.48 -20.33
C PRO A 36 47.62 3.52 -19.70
N LYS A 37 46.32 3.45 -20.05
CA LYS A 37 45.30 4.37 -19.54
C LYS A 37 44.83 3.93 -18.16
N GLN A 38 44.60 4.90 -17.29
CA GLN A 38 43.99 4.64 -15.97
C GLN A 38 42.50 4.49 -16.11
N VAL A 39 41.97 3.41 -15.52
CA VAL A 39 40.54 3.11 -15.50
C VAL A 39 40.12 2.79 -14.07
N ASN A 40 39.21 3.56 -13.53
CA ASN A 40 38.57 3.28 -12.25
C ASN A 40 37.26 2.52 -12.48
N ILE A 41 37.08 1.39 -11.79
CA ILE A 41 35.88 0.55 -11.87
C ILE A 41 35.22 0.53 -10.51
N TYR A 42 33.99 1.03 -10.45
CA TYR A 42 33.20 1.15 -9.24
C TYR A 42 32.07 0.13 -9.23
N GLY A 43 32.15 -0.83 -8.30
CA GLY A 43 31.03 -1.71 -7.96
C GLY A 43 30.14 -1.04 -6.92
N VAL A 44 28.90 -0.72 -7.28
CA VAL A 44 27.98 0.08 -6.46
C VAL A 44 26.59 -0.58 -6.43
N SER A 45 26.04 -0.77 -5.23
CA SER A 45 24.67 -1.26 -5.05
C SER A 45 23.66 -0.18 -5.45
N GLY A 46 22.87 -0.41 -6.50
CA GLY A 46 21.82 0.47 -7.03
C GLY A 46 22.32 1.63 -7.92
N PHE A 47 21.61 1.86 -9.01
CA PHE A 47 22.00 2.86 -10.01
C PHE A 47 21.87 4.32 -9.53
N GLN A 48 20.95 4.60 -8.57
CA GLN A 48 20.84 5.95 -7.98
C GLN A 48 22.11 6.35 -7.22
N LYS A 49 22.73 5.39 -6.51
CA LYS A 49 23.99 5.63 -5.80
C LYS A 49 25.15 5.83 -6.77
N GLN A 50 25.14 5.15 -7.93
CA GLN A 50 26.15 5.36 -8.98
C GLN A 50 26.16 6.84 -9.43
N ALA A 51 24.99 7.42 -9.67
CA ALA A 51 24.87 8.82 -10.07
C ALA A 51 25.43 9.78 -9.00
N LYS A 52 25.11 9.54 -7.71
CA LYS A 52 25.63 10.35 -6.60
C LYS A 52 27.15 10.25 -6.45
N ILE A 53 27.71 9.04 -6.59
CA ILE A 53 29.16 8.83 -6.51
C ILE A 53 29.86 9.46 -7.72
N ALA A 54 29.29 9.35 -8.92
CA ALA A 54 29.80 10.01 -10.10
C ALA A 54 29.85 11.53 -9.93
N ALA A 55 28.82 12.12 -9.31
CA ALA A 55 28.77 13.54 -8.97
C ALA A 55 29.86 13.96 -7.97
N GLU A 56 30.08 13.16 -6.93
CA GLU A 56 31.12 13.40 -5.93
C GLU A 56 32.52 13.35 -6.54
N ILE A 57 32.79 12.37 -7.42
CA ILE A 57 34.06 12.29 -8.15
C ILE A 57 34.20 13.48 -9.07
N LEU A 58 33.16 13.89 -9.77
CA LEU A 58 33.18 15.03 -10.69
C LEU A 58 33.54 16.33 -9.97
N ASN A 59 33.07 16.53 -8.72
CA ASN A 59 33.41 17.73 -7.92
C ASN A 59 34.93 17.86 -7.63
N HIS A 60 35.66 16.75 -7.69
CA HIS A 60 37.09 16.68 -7.41
C HIS A 60 37.95 16.54 -8.68
N SER A 61 37.32 16.46 -9.86
CA SER A 61 38.02 16.28 -11.16
C SER A 61 38.45 17.61 -11.76
N ALA A 62 39.48 17.56 -12.62
CA ALA A 62 39.97 18.73 -13.33
C ALA A 62 38.96 19.24 -14.38
N ALA A 63 39.02 20.54 -14.68
CA ALA A 63 38.21 21.14 -15.73
C ALA A 63 38.51 20.52 -17.10
N GLY A 64 37.50 20.23 -17.91
CA GLY A 64 37.60 19.68 -19.25
C GLY A 64 36.23 19.27 -19.79
N GLN A 65 36.19 18.71 -20.99
CA GLN A 65 34.95 18.16 -21.53
C GLN A 65 34.61 16.83 -20.85
N VAL A 66 33.49 16.79 -20.16
CA VAL A 66 33.05 15.64 -19.37
C VAL A 66 31.78 15.03 -19.97
N VAL A 67 31.74 13.70 -20.08
CA VAL A 67 30.52 12.97 -20.45
C VAL A 67 30.13 11.93 -19.41
N TRP A 68 28.85 11.94 -19.05
CA TRP A 68 28.17 10.82 -18.40
C TRP A 68 27.41 10.04 -19.47
N MET A 69 27.95 8.90 -19.86
CA MET A 69 27.28 7.99 -20.77
C MET A 69 26.30 7.11 -19.98
N LEU A 70 25.05 7.19 -20.36
CA LEU A 70 23.93 6.49 -19.71
C LEU A 70 23.36 5.45 -20.67
N PRO A 71 23.81 4.18 -20.60
CA PRO A 71 23.29 3.11 -21.46
C PRO A 71 21.82 2.79 -21.21
N ASP A 72 21.37 2.98 -19.98
CA ASP A 72 19.98 2.79 -19.55
C ASP A 72 19.31 4.15 -19.34
N PRO A 73 18.26 4.48 -20.11
CA PRO A 73 17.51 5.72 -19.92
C PRO A 73 16.91 5.91 -18.53
N ALA A 74 16.66 4.82 -17.79
CA ALA A 74 16.10 4.89 -16.43
C ALA A 74 17.01 5.62 -15.42
N ILE A 75 18.32 5.73 -15.74
CA ILE A 75 19.29 6.45 -14.91
C ILE A 75 19.26 7.97 -15.16
N LEU A 76 18.62 8.43 -16.22
CA LEU A 76 18.65 9.85 -16.58
C LEU A 76 18.15 10.75 -15.45
N LEU A 77 16.97 10.47 -14.87
CA LEU A 77 16.44 11.27 -13.75
C LEU A 77 17.34 11.24 -12.51
N PRO A 78 17.76 10.08 -11.99
CA PRO A 78 18.76 10.02 -10.93
C PRO A 78 20.05 10.78 -11.23
N ALA A 79 20.53 10.73 -12.47
CA ALA A 79 21.72 11.46 -12.89
C ALA A 79 21.48 12.98 -12.84
N MET A 80 20.38 13.46 -13.40
CA MET A 80 20.00 14.90 -13.37
C MET A 80 19.92 15.44 -11.94
N TYR A 81 19.23 14.72 -11.03
CA TYR A 81 19.11 15.14 -9.62
C TYR A 81 20.40 14.99 -8.80
N SER A 82 21.41 14.35 -9.35
CA SER A 82 22.72 14.20 -8.70
C SER A 82 23.76 15.19 -9.21
N ILE A 83 23.46 15.98 -10.24
CA ILE A 83 24.40 16.96 -10.79
C ILE A 83 24.77 17.96 -9.70
N PRO A 84 26.09 18.22 -9.49
CA PRO A 84 26.53 19.19 -8.51
C PRO A 84 26.09 20.61 -8.85
N GLU A 85 25.75 21.42 -7.85
CA GLU A 85 25.28 22.81 -8.02
C GLU A 85 26.32 23.75 -8.69
N ASN A 86 27.60 23.38 -8.64
CA ASN A 86 28.69 24.12 -9.28
C ASN A 86 28.80 23.85 -10.80
N GLN A 87 28.00 22.94 -11.35
CA GLN A 87 27.93 22.69 -12.79
C GLN A 87 26.90 23.62 -13.44
N GLU A 88 27.35 24.79 -13.86
CA GLU A 88 26.48 25.84 -14.44
C GLU A 88 25.90 25.44 -15.81
N GLN A 89 26.61 24.62 -16.56
CA GLN A 89 26.21 24.21 -17.91
C GLN A 89 26.09 22.69 -18.00
N VAL A 90 24.89 22.23 -18.34
CA VAL A 90 24.59 20.82 -18.55
C VAL A 90 23.82 20.63 -19.85
N ASN A 91 24.31 19.76 -20.71
CA ASN A 91 23.62 19.38 -21.94
C ASN A 91 23.11 17.95 -21.85
N ILE A 92 21.85 17.75 -22.17
CA ILE A 92 21.17 16.46 -22.13
C ILE A 92 20.67 16.12 -23.53
N THR A 93 21.35 15.21 -24.20
CA THR A 93 20.99 14.79 -25.56
C THR A 93 19.99 13.63 -25.57
N MET A 94 19.85 12.94 -24.45
CA MET A 94 18.85 11.88 -24.29
C MET A 94 17.46 12.49 -24.13
N GLY A 95 16.47 11.97 -24.85
CA GLY A 95 15.10 12.36 -24.62
C GLY A 95 14.54 11.74 -23.32
N MET A 96 13.77 12.52 -22.55
CA MET A 96 13.01 12.03 -21.40
C MET A 96 11.83 11.20 -21.88
N SER A 97 11.76 9.95 -21.44
CA SER A 97 10.67 9.06 -21.80
C SER A 97 9.38 9.47 -21.07
N PHE A 98 8.24 9.49 -21.76
CA PHE A 98 6.94 9.67 -21.09
C PHE A 98 6.71 8.61 -20.02
N ARG A 99 7.19 7.38 -20.24
CA ARG A 99 7.06 6.26 -19.32
C ARG A 99 7.58 6.55 -17.91
N ASP A 100 8.65 7.34 -17.82
CA ASP A 100 9.37 7.62 -16.57
C ASP A 100 8.81 8.85 -15.83
N THR A 101 7.62 9.32 -16.24
CA THR A 101 6.92 10.48 -15.68
C THR A 101 5.61 10.09 -14.98
N ILE A 102 4.94 11.07 -14.35
CA ILE A 102 3.62 10.85 -13.74
C ILE A 102 2.46 10.76 -14.76
N LEU A 103 2.72 11.14 -16.01
CA LEU A 103 1.72 11.18 -17.06
C LEU A 103 1.05 9.83 -17.37
N PRO A 104 1.78 8.70 -17.50
CA PRO A 104 1.14 7.40 -17.73
C PRO A 104 0.18 6.98 -16.64
N ALA A 105 0.48 7.27 -15.37
CA ALA A 105 -0.41 6.98 -14.26
C ALA A 105 -1.73 7.73 -14.37
N PHE A 106 -1.69 8.99 -14.82
CA PHE A 106 -2.90 9.77 -15.10
C PHE A 106 -3.72 9.18 -16.25
N VAL A 107 -3.08 8.90 -17.38
CA VAL A 107 -3.73 8.34 -18.57
C VAL A 107 -4.38 6.98 -18.26
N GLU A 108 -3.65 6.08 -17.59
CA GLU A 108 -4.18 4.76 -17.20
C GLU A 108 -5.36 4.87 -16.23
N SER A 109 -5.28 5.76 -15.24
CA SER A 109 -6.37 6.00 -14.30
C SER A 109 -7.61 6.54 -15.01
N TYR A 110 -7.42 7.45 -15.97
CA TYR A 110 -8.51 7.98 -16.80
C TYR A 110 -9.13 6.89 -17.68
N LEU A 111 -8.32 6.08 -18.36
CA LEU A 111 -8.82 4.97 -19.18
C LEU A 111 -9.54 3.90 -18.34
N SER A 112 -9.06 3.66 -17.12
CA SER A 112 -9.72 2.76 -16.15
C SER A 112 -11.05 3.34 -15.67
N LEU A 113 -11.10 4.65 -15.42
CA LEU A 113 -12.33 5.36 -15.06
C LEU A 113 -13.39 5.17 -16.15
N ARG A 114 -13.01 5.40 -17.41
CA ARG A 114 -13.92 5.27 -18.56
C ARG A 114 -14.48 3.86 -18.74
N ARG A 115 -13.69 2.83 -18.43
CA ARG A 115 -14.15 1.42 -18.45
C ARG A 115 -15.07 1.07 -17.28
N SER A 116 -14.99 1.82 -16.20
CA SER A 116 -15.75 1.56 -14.97
C SER A 116 -17.12 2.22 -14.92
N ILE A 117 -17.50 2.99 -15.95
CA ILE A 117 -18.78 3.72 -16.01
C ILE A 117 -19.97 2.76 -15.90
N ARG A 118 -20.91 3.11 -15.05
CA ARG A 118 -22.20 2.46 -14.90
C ARG A 118 -23.30 3.52 -14.95
N THR A 119 -24.31 3.32 -15.80
CA THR A 119 -25.48 4.16 -15.84
C THR A 119 -26.64 3.39 -15.23
N HIS A 120 -27.25 3.95 -14.20
CA HIS A 120 -28.40 3.38 -13.53
C HIS A 120 -29.69 3.70 -14.31
N SER A 121 -30.79 2.97 -14.03
CA SER A 121 -32.09 3.12 -14.69
C SER A 121 -32.71 4.53 -14.56
N ASN A 122 -32.32 5.31 -13.56
CA ASN A 122 -32.74 6.72 -13.38
C ASN A 122 -31.91 7.71 -14.22
N GLY A 123 -30.95 7.26 -15.03
CA GLY A 123 -30.07 8.10 -15.86
C GLY A 123 -28.82 8.62 -15.13
N GLU A 124 -28.67 8.38 -13.83
CA GLU A 124 -27.48 8.78 -13.08
C GLU A 124 -26.26 7.93 -13.47
N THR A 125 -25.10 8.57 -13.53
CA THR A 125 -23.83 7.92 -13.86
C THR A 125 -22.95 7.75 -12.64
N TYR A 126 -22.36 6.58 -12.52
CA TYR A 126 -21.49 6.19 -11.43
C TYR A 126 -20.15 5.66 -11.94
N PHE A 127 -19.09 5.89 -11.15
CA PHE A 127 -17.74 5.41 -11.38
C PHE A 127 -17.30 4.49 -10.27
N PHE A 128 -16.53 3.45 -10.59
CA PHE A 128 -15.91 2.60 -9.58
C PHE A 128 -14.85 3.37 -8.77
N HIS A 129 -14.76 3.14 -7.48
CA HIS A 129 -13.96 3.95 -6.55
C HIS A 129 -12.45 3.94 -6.83
N GLU A 130 -11.87 2.81 -7.26
CA GLU A 130 -10.41 2.71 -7.45
C GLU A 130 -9.83 3.72 -8.45
N PRO A 131 -10.33 3.82 -9.70
CA PRO A 131 -9.86 4.85 -10.63
C PRO A 131 -10.23 6.27 -10.17
N VAL A 132 -11.34 6.45 -9.43
CA VAL A 132 -11.67 7.74 -8.82
C VAL A 132 -10.61 8.14 -7.81
N PHE A 133 -10.23 7.25 -6.88
CA PHE A 133 -9.15 7.53 -5.93
C PHE A 133 -7.81 7.80 -6.61
N SER A 134 -7.47 7.01 -7.63
CA SER A 134 -6.24 7.18 -8.38
C SER A 134 -6.15 8.57 -9.01
N LEU A 135 -7.24 9.07 -9.58
CA LEU A 135 -7.32 10.41 -10.17
C LEU A 135 -7.35 11.51 -9.11
N LEU A 136 -8.21 11.41 -8.07
CA LEU A 136 -8.29 12.41 -7.00
C LEU A 136 -6.97 12.58 -6.24
N LYS A 137 -6.16 11.52 -6.13
CA LYS A 137 -4.83 11.57 -5.52
C LYS A 137 -3.73 11.97 -6.50
N HIS A 138 -4.03 12.03 -7.81
CA HIS A 138 -3.03 12.35 -8.82
C HIS A 138 -2.59 13.83 -8.74
N PRO A 139 -1.29 14.15 -8.87
CA PRO A 139 -0.79 15.52 -8.81
C PRO A 139 -1.54 16.48 -9.74
N TYR A 140 -1.91 16.05 -10.95
CA TYR A 140 -2.61 16.91 -11.92
C TYR A 140 -3.98 17.39 -11.42
N LEU A 141 -4.72 16.62 -10.63
CA LEU A 141 -5.96 17.06 -10.00
C LEU A 141 -5.73 17.80 -8.67
N ASN A 142 -4.52 17.71 -8.11
CA ASN A 142 -4.20 18.30 -6.81
C ASN A 142 -3.53 19.67 -6.86
N PHE A 143 -3.12 20.16 -8.01
CA PHE A 143 -2.45 21.45 -8.11
C PHE A 143 -3.23 22.61 -7.46
N ARG A 144 -4.55 22.60 -7.53
CA ARG A 144 -5.42 23.67 -6.99
C ARG A 144 -6.47 23.19 -5.99
N GLN A 145 -6.70 21.88 -5.86
CA GLN A 145 -7.84 21.32 -5.13
C GLN A 145 -7.47 20.19 -4.17
N GLN A 146 -6.25 20.20 -3.64
CA GLN A 146 -5.74 19.13 -2.77
C GLN A 146 -6.61 18.91 -1.52
N GLY A 147 -7.08 19.96 -0.86
CA GLY A 147 -7.93 19.85 0.33
C GLY A 147 -9.31 19.28 0.04
N GLU A 148 -9.91 19.71 -1.07
CA GLU A 148 -11.22 19.21 -1.52
C GLU A 148 -11.14 17.73 -1.91
N ASN A 149 -10.12 17.34 -2.67
CA ASN A 149 -9.89 15.96 -3.07
C ASN A 149 -9.64 15.04 -1.87
N ALA A 150 -8.87 15.49 -0.88
CA ALA A 150 -8.65 14.75 0.36
C ALA A 150 -9.96 14.55 1.13
N SER A 151 -10.81 15.58 1.20
CA SER A 151 -12.14 15.51 1.84
C SER A 151 -13.06 14.55 1.10
N LEU A 152 -13.10 14.60 -0.24
CA LEU A 152 -13.87 13.66 -1.06
C LEU A 152 -13.41 12.21 -0.85
N CYS A 153 -12.10 11.95 -0.87
CA CYS A 153 -11.55 10.63 -0.59
C CYS A 153 -11.96 10.13 0.80
N ALA A 154 -11.90 10.99 1.82
CA ALA A 154 -12.31 10.64 3.18
C ALA A 154 -13.81 10.33 3.28
N ASP A 155 -14.67 11.10 2.59
CA ASP A 155 -16.12 10.84 2.56
C ASP A 155 -16.45 9.52 1.85
N ILE A 156 -15.83 9.25 0.70
CA ILE A 156 -15.99 8.00 -0.04
C ILE A 156 -15.58 6.81 0.81
N THR A 157 -14.44 6.90 1.51
CA THR A 157 -13.92 5.83 2.39
C THR A 157 -14.84 5.62 3.59
N ARG A 158 -15.23 6.69 4.30
CA ARG A 158 -16.09 6.61 5.50
C ARG A 158 -17.45 6.00 5.19
N SER A 159 -18.01 6.33 4.02
CA SER A 159 -19.31 5.79 3.58
C SER A 159 -19.20 4.46 2.85
N ASN A 160 -18.01 3.87 2.73
CA ASN A 160 -17.70 2.67 1.95
C ASN A 160 -18.37 2.69 0.56
N ARG A 161 -18.27 3.83 -0.16
CA ARG A 161 -18.93 3.97 -1.47
C ARG A 161 -18.12 3.29 -2.55
N VAL A 162 -18.57 2.11 -2.94
CA VAL A 162 -17.94 1.33 -4.03
C VAL A 162 -18.16 1.98 -5.38
N PHE A 163 -19.33 2.59 -5.59
CA PHE A 163 -19.64 3.37 -6.77
C PHE A 163 -19.94 4.82 -6.36
N VAL A 164 -19.28 5.75 -7.01
CA VAL A 164 -19.35 7.20 -6.73
C VAL A 164 -20.11 7.90 -7.85
N SER A 165 -21.17 8.65 -7.50
CA SER A 165 -21.94 9.43 -8.47
C SER A 165 -21.09 10.53 -9.10
N ALA A 166 -21.24 10.75 -10.40
CA ALA A 166 -20.58 11.81 -11.15
C ALA A 166 -20.82 13.20 -10.53
N ASP A 167 -22.03 13.46 -10.03
CA ASP A 167 -22.41 14.75 -9.45
C ASP A 167 -21.58 15.12 -8.22
N LYS A 168 -21.15 14.13 -7.44
CA LYS A 168 -20.29 14.34 -6.27
C LYS A 168 -18.84 14.66 -6.61
N LEU A 169 -18.45 14.42 -7.85
CA LEU A 169 -17.09 14.60 -8.36
C LEU A 169 -16.89 15.88 -9.16
N SER A 170 -17.82 16.85 -9.07
CA SER A 170 -17.86 18.07 -9.88
C SER A 170 -17.23 19.30 -9.21
N ALA A 171 -16.21 19.14 -8.39
CA ALA A 171 -15.61 20.20 -7.57
C ALA A 171 -14.99 21.38 -8.37
N GLY A 172 -14.66 21.19 -9.67
CA GLY A 172 -14.10 22.24 -10.51
C GLY A 172 -14.10 21.86 -12.00
N GLU A 173 -13.64 22.76 -12.86
CA GLU A 173 -13.63 22.58 -14.32
C GLU A 173 -12.91 21.28 -14.74
N LEU A 174 -11.73 21.01 -14.18
CA LEU A 174 -10.99 19.78 -14.47
C LEU A 174 -11.75 18.54 -13.99
N HIS A 175 -12.36 18.59 -12.80
CA HIS A 175 -13.19 17.50 -12.29
C HIS A 175 -14.39 17.23 -13.16
N GLN A 176 -15.12 18.29 -13.56
CA GLN A 176 -16.27 18.17 -14.45
C GLN A 176 -15.89 17.56 -15.80
N MET A 177 -14.71 17.87 -16.33
CA MET A 177 -14.22 17.27 -17.57
C MET A 177 -13.81 15.81 -17.40
N VAL A 178 -13.05 15.48 -16.33
CA VAL A 178 -12.55 14.13 -16.06
C VAL A 178 -13.67 13.17 -15.70
N PHE A 179 -14.62 13.59 -14.85
CA PHE A 179 -15.72 12.76 -14.35
C PHE A 179 -17.03 12.97 -15.12
N LYS A 180 -16.96 13.57 -16.30
CA LYS A 180 -18.14 13.78 -17.16
C LYS A 180 -18.77 12.44 -17.55
N PRO A 181 -20.09 12.30 -17.36
CA PRO A 181 -20.85 11.21 -17.98
C PRO A 181 -20.79 11.38 -19.51
N ALA A 182 -20.20 10.44 -20.22
CA ALA A 182 -20.07 10.60 -21.66
C ALA A 182 -20.68 9.42 -22.39
N PRO A 183 -21.68 9.65 -23.27
CA PRO A 183 -22.29 8.60 -24.05
C PRO A 183 -21.62 8.36 -25.42
N GLU A 184 -20.88 9.31 -25.97
CA GLU A 184 -20.23 9.17 -27.27
C GLU A 184 -18.80 9.68 -27.19
N LEU A 185 -17.84 8.78 -27.41
CA LEU A 185 -16.47 8.99 -26.96
C LEU A 185 -15.47 9.00 -28.11
N ASP A 186 -14.96 10.17 -28.44
CA ASP A 186 -13.61 10.31 -28.94
C ASP A 186 -12.66 10.48 -27.73
N LEU A 187 -12.13 9.35 -27.21
CA LEU A 187 -11.23 9.33 -26.05
C LEU A 187 -9.96 10.16 -26.24
N ILE A 188 -9.48 10.30 -27.48
CA ILE A 188 -8.29 11.09 -27.79
C ILE A 188 -8.63 12.57 -27.65
N ALA A 189 -9.73 13.02 -28.23
CA ALA A 189 -10.19 14.41 -28.13
C ALA A 189 -10.50 14.81 -26.68
N GLU A 190 -11.15 13.94 -25.91
CA GLU A 190 -11.39 14.20 -24.48
C GLU A 190 -10.10 14.32 -23.69
N LEU A 191 -9.15 13.40 -23.90
CA LEU A 191 -7.86 13.44 -23.21
C LEU A 191 -7.08 14.71 -23.56
N ILE A 192 -7.11 15.15 -24.82
CA ILE A 192 -6.51 16.42 -25.26
C ILE A 192 -7.15 17.60 -24.51
N ALA A 193 -8.49 17.64 -24.42
CA ALA A 193 -9.21 18.70 -23.72
C ALA A 193 -8.86 18.73 -22.22
N ILE A 194 -8.77 17.56 -21.57
CA ILE A 194 -8.35 17.42 -20.17
C ILE A 194 -6.92 17.94 -20.00
N LEU A 195 -5.97 17.49 -20.84
CA LEU A 195 -4.58 17.91 -20.76
C LEU A 195 -4.40 19.41 -20.99
N LYS A 196 -5.23 20.04 -21.81
CA LYS A 196 -5.23 21.48 -22.01
C LYS A 196 -5.56 22.25 -20.71
N ILE A 197 -6.52 21.74 -19.93
CA ILE A 197 -6.87 22.31 -18.62
C ILE A 197 -5.71 22.06 -17.64
N VAL A 198 -5.14 20.85 -17.62
CA VAL A 198 -3.97 20.49 -16.78
C VAL A 198 -2.82 21.44 -17.07
N ILE A 199 -2.47 21.69 -18.33
CA ILE A 199 -1.41 22.62 -18.75
C ILE A 199 -1.63 24.03 -18.14
N GLY A 200 -2.89 24.50 -18.07
CA GLY A 200 -3.24 25.79 -17.45
C GLY A 200 -3.15 25.80 -15.92
N GLN A 201 -3.04 24.65 -15.27
CA GLN A 201 -2.97 24.51 -13.83
C GLN A 201 -1.56 24.20 -13.29
N ILE A 202 -0.66 23.67 -14.15
CA ILE A 202 0.73 23.38 -13.77
C ILE A 202 1.42 24.71 -13.38
N PRO A 203 2.06 24.78 -12.19
CA PRO A 203 2.82 25.97 -11.79
C PRO A 203 3.93 26.30 -12.79
N GLY A 204 4.16 27.58 -13.07
CA GLY A 204 5.23 28.01 -13.99
C GLY A 204 6.64 27.61 -13.54
N SER A 205 6.83 27.35 -12.24
CA SER A 205 8.09 26.82 -11.68
C SER A 205 8.33 25.34 -12.03
N ASP A 206 7.28 24.59 -12.39
CA ASP A 206 7.36 23.17 -12.82
C ASP A 206 7.34 23.08 -14.35
N TRP A 207 8.30 23.77 -14.97
CA TRP A 207 8.34 23.88 -16.43
C TRP A 207 8.64 22.56 -17.13
N ASP A 208 9.37 21.63 -16.49
CA ASP A 208 9.66 20.31 -17.05
C ASP A 208 8.36 19.51 -17.25
N ASN A 209 7.52 19.46 -16.22
CA ASN A 209 6.23 18.80 -16.31
C ASN A 209 5.30 19.48 -17.33
N LEU A 210 5.31 20.81 -17.36
CA LEU A 210 4.56 21.58 -18.35
C LEU A 210 4.97 21.23 -19.78
N ARG A 211 6.27 21.11 -20.03
CA ARG A 211 6.84 20.74 -21.34
C ARG A 211 6.44 19.31 -21.74
N LEU A 212 6.54 18.37 -20.80
CA LEU A 212 6.15 16.98 -21.00
C LEU A 212 4.68 16.84 -21.38
N VAL A 213 3.78 17.49 -20.63
CA VAL A 213 2.34 17.43 -20.91
C VAL A 213 1.99 18.08 -22.22
N ARG A 214 2.64 19.21 -22.57
CA ARG A 214 2.46 19.87 -23.90
C ARG A 214 2.92 18.98 -25.05
N ALA A 215 4.10 18.37 -24.92
CA ALA A 215 4.63 17.49 -25.95
C ALA A 215 3.70 16.29 -26.18
N TYR A 216 3.25 15.65 -25.10
CA TYR A 216 2.31 14.54 -25.18
C TYR A 216 0.97 14.96 -25.79
N SER A 217 0.43 16.12 -25.38
CA SER A 217 -0.80 16.67 -25.98
C SER A 217 -0.67 16.93 -27.49
N ASN A 218 0.47 17.47 -27.94
CA ASN A 218 0.75 17.67 -29.37
C ASN A 218 0.83 16.35 -30.14
N ASP A 219 1.45 15.34 -29.54
CA ASP A 219 1.51 14.01 -30.16
C ASP A 219 0.13 13.36 -30.23
N LEU A 220 -0.73 13.56 -29.21
CA LEU A 220 -2.12 13.11 -29.26
C LEU A 220 -2.93 13.80 -30.35
N HIS A 221 -2.69 15.10 -30.61
CA HIS A 221 -3.32 15.79 -31.74
C HIS A 221 -2.98 15.12 -33.07
N ARG A 222 -1.67 14.81 -33.29
CA ARG A 222 -1.23 14.09 -34.50
C ARG A 222 -1.88 12.71 -34.59
N LEU A 223 -1.94 11.97 -33.50
CA LEU A 223 -2.62 10.66 -33.47
C LEU A 223 -4.11 10.80 -33.80
N GLY A 224 -4.79 11.81 -33.25
CA GLY A 224 -6.21 12.08 -33.51
C GLY A 224 -6.49 12.39 -34.99
N GLU A 225 -5.62 13.15 -35.64
CA GLU A 225 -5.74 13.44 -37.09
C GLU A 225 -5.70 12.17 -37.97
N PHE A 226 -4.77 11.24 -37.64
CA PHE A 226 -4.70 9.94 -38.32
C PHE A 226 -5.93 9.07 -38.04
N TYR A 227 -6.42 9.12 -36.81
CA TYR A 227 -7.49 8.24 -36.36
C TYR A 227 -8.87 8.65 -36.88
N ASN A 228 -9.17 9.96 -36.94
CA ASN A 228 -10.42 10.50 -37.45
C ASN A 228 -10.56 10.36 -38.97
N ALA A 229 -9.43 10.15 -39.70
CA ALA A 229 -9.45 9.97 -41.13
C ALA A 229 -9.93 8.56 -41.58
N GLU A 230 -9.94 7.55 -40.68
CA GLU A 230 -10.16 6.16 -41.10
C GLU A 230 -11.29 5.41 -40.39
N SER A 231 -12.00 5.95 -39.38
CA SER A 231 -12.90 5.11 -38.56
C SER A 231 -14.30 5.65 -38.28
N GLU A 232 -15.28 4.88 -38.66
CA GLU A 232 -16.61 4.84 -38.05
C GLU A 232 -16.52 4.09 -36.69
N ARG A 233 -16.46 4.81 -35.56
CA ARG A 233 -16.50 4.32 -34.17
C ARG A 233 -15.30 3.52 -33.66
N SER A 234 -14.52 4.16 -32.85
CA SER A 234 -13.31 3.63 -32.24
C SER A 234 -13.60 2.67 -31.08
N ASP A 235 -13.14 1.44 -31.18
CA ASP A 235 -13.11 0.53 -30.04
C ASP A 235 -12.18 1.09 -28.94
N VAL A 236 -12.74 1.35 -27.75
CA VAL A 236 -12.04 1.82 -26.55
C VAL A 236 -10.78 0.96 -26.25
N GLN A 237 -10.85 -0.34 -26.52
CA GLN A 237 -9.71 -1.25 -26.30
C GLN A 237 -8.58 -0.97 -27.28
N MET A 238 -8.89 -0.67 -28.53
CA MET A 238 -7.88 -0.34 -29.54
C MET A 238 -7.20 0.99 -29.22
N VAL A 239 -7.98 2.04 -28.91
CA VAL A 239 -7.44 3.34 -28.48
C VAL A 239 -6.54 3.18 -27.26
N THR A 240 -6.98 2.40 -26.26
CA THR A 240 -6.16 2.10 -25.09
C THR A 240 -4.80 1.48 -25.45
N LYS A 241 -4.76 0.53 -26.39
CA LYS A 241 -3.50 -0.10 -26.85
C LYS A 241 -2.59 0.91 -27.55
N ILE A 242 -3.17 1.79 -28.37
CA ILE A 242 -2.43 2.84 -29.08
C ILE A 242 -1.82 3.82 -28.09
N LEU A 243 -2.60 4.33 -27.13
CA LEU A 243 -2.13 5.26 -26.10
C LEU A 243 -1.03 4.64 -25.25
N ARG A 244 -1.20 3.38 -24.84
CA ARG A 244 -0.18 2.62 -24.08
C ARG A 244 1.13 2.50 -24.84
N ARG A 245 1.06 2.15 -26.13
CA ARG A 245 2.26 2.06 -26.96
C ARG A 245 2.92 3.43 -27.12
N HIS A 246 2.12 4.47 -27.27
CA HIS A 246 2.63 5.82 -27.48
C HIS A 246 3.42 6.32 -26.27
N TYR A 247 2.87 6.31 -25.05
CA TYR A 247 3.64 6.78 -23.89
C TYR A 247 4.78 5.81 -23.49
N ALA A 248 4.71 4.52 -23.87
CA ALA A 248 5.78 3.56 -23.61
C ALA A 248 7.01 3.79 -24.52
N THR A 249 6.83 4.36 -25.70
CA THR A 249 7.90 4.55 -26.69
C THR A 249 8.26 6.01 -26.95
N GLY A 250 7.37 6.93 -26.65
CA GLY A 250 7.54 8.35 -26.89
C GLY A 250 8.54 8.99 -25.93
N LYS A 251 9.25 10.01 -26.43
CA LYS A 251 10.26 10.77 -25.69
C LYS A 251 10.15 12.26 -26.01
N VAL A 252 10.51 13.09 -25.04
CA VAL A 252 10.65 14.54 -25.22
C VAL A 252 12.13 14.89 -25.19
N ALA A 253 12.62 15.54 -26.22
CA ALA A 253 14.01 16.01 -26.26
C ALA A 253 14.20 17.20 -25.30
N PHE A 254 15.30 17.28 -24.60
CA PHE A 254 15.71 18.49 -23.90
C PHE A 254 16.23 19.54 -24.88
N GLU A 255 16.04 20.82 -24.57
CA GLU A 255 16.66 21.92 -25.29
C GLU A 255 17.92 22.32 -24.53
N GLY A 256 19.07 22.29 -25.17
CA GLY A 256 20.34 22.64 -24.58
C GLY A 256 21.33 23.04 -25.67
N GLU A 257 22.38 23.78 -25.30
CA GLU A 257 23.47 24.11 -26.18
C GLU A 257 24.42 22.91 -26.32
N THR A 258 24.79 22.63 -27.55
CA THR A 258 25.58 21.44 -27.89
C THR A 258 27.02 21.59 -27.44
N LEU A 259 27.55 20.54 -26.74
CA LEU A 259 28.96 20.36 -26.40
C LEU A 259 29.60 21.37 -25.40
N GLU A 260 28.79 22.13 -24.68
CA GLU A 260 29.25 22.93 -23.56
C GLU A 260 28.90 22.30 -22.22
N GLY A 261 29.76 22.37 -21.23
CA GLY A 261 29.58 21.83 -19.89
C GLY A 261 29.52 20.30 -19.79
N LEU A 262 28.84 19.81 -18.77
CA LEU A 262 28.64 18.39 -18.54
C LEU A 262 27.65 17.80 -19.57
N GLN A 263 28.06 16.74 -20.24
CA GLN A 263 27.25 16.07 -21.26
C GLN A 263 26.61 14.81 -20.70
N LEU A 264 25.26 14.72 -20.66
CA LEU A 264 24.50 13.49 -20.36
C LEU A 264 24.05 12.89 -21.69
N MET A 265 24.64 11.77 -22.07
CA MET A 265 24.46 11.19 -23.41
C MET A 265 24.17 9.68 -23.33
N GLY A 266 23.37 9.18 -24.28
CA GLY A 266 23.29 7.74 -24.54
C GLY A 266 24.47 7.22 -25.37
N PRO A 267 24.60 5.89 -25.52
CA PRO A 267 25.72 5.30 -26.28
C PRO A 267 25.78 5.68 -27.74
N LEU A 268 24.66 6.06 -28.35
CA LEU A 268 24.62 6.44 -29.77
C LEU A 268 24.98 7.91 -29.99
N GLU A 269 24.69 8.74 -29.03
CA GLU A 269 24.96 10.18 -29.07
C GLU A 269 26.43 10.48 -28.87
N THR A 270 27.21 9.61 -28.19
CA THR A 270 28.64 9.75 -27.95
C THR A 270 29.51 9.38 -29.17
N ARG A 271 28.89 8.95 -30.27
CA ARG A 271 29.62 8.52 -31.48
C ARG A 271 30.48 9.66 -32.09
N SER A 272 31.72 9.33 -32.37
CA SER A 272 32.68 10.26 -33.00
C SER A 272 33.00 11.52 -32.18
N LEU A 273 32.62 11.56 -30.91
CA LEU A 273 32.98 12.61 -29.97
C LEU A 273 34.15 12.17 -29.11
N ASP A 274 34.95 13.13 -28.65
CA ASP A 274 36.08 12.94 -27.75
C ASP A 274 35.80 13.75 -26.46
N PHE A 275 36.16 13.21 -25.32
CA PHE A 275 35.99 13.82 -24.00
C PHE A 275 37.23 13.61 -23.17
N ASP A 276 37.57 14.57 -22.31
CA ASP A 276 38.68 14.48 -21.38
C ASP A 276 38.41 13.48 -20.26
N SER A 277 37.17 13.51 -19.73
CA SER A 277 36.70 12.59 -18.67
C SER A 277 35.43 11.87 -19.10
N VAL A 278 35.44 10.54 -18.98
CA VAL A 278 34.32 9.66 -19.35
C VAL A 278 33.83 8.89 -18.15
N TYR A 279 32.54 9.03 -17.85
CA TYR A 279 31.82 8.28 -16.83
C TYR A 279 30.79 7.41 -17.51
N VAL A 280 30.79 6.09 -17.29
CA VAL A 280 29.80 5.16 -17.82
C VAL A 280 29.05 4.54 -16.67
N LEU A 281 27.75 4.82 -16.58
CA LEU A 281 26.90 4.33 -15.50
C LEU A 281 26.13 3.07 -15.93
N ASN A 282 25.85 2.17 -14.99
CA ASN A 282 25.11 0.92 -15.18
C ASN A 282 25.73 0.00 -16.26
N MET A 283 27.02 -0.20 -16.16
CA MET A 283 27.78 -1.03 -17.10
C MET A 283 27.67 -2.52 -16.74
N ASN A 284 26.45 -3.04 -16.78
CA ASN A 284 26.12 -4.43 -16.48
C ASN A 284 25.87 -5.22 -17.77
N GLU A 285 26.12 -6.52 -17.72
CA GLU A 285 25.84 -7.44 -18.82
C GLU A 285 24.34 -7.44 -19.17
N GLY A 286 24.02 -7.34 -20.47
CA GLY A 286 22.65 -7.22 -20.96
C GLY A 286 22.05 -5.81 -20.89
N VAL A 287 22.69 -4.85 -20.20
CA VAL A 287 22.42 -3.41 -20.27
C VAL A 287 23.35 -2.76 -21.25
N PHE A 288 24.67 -2.94 -21.05
CA PHE A 288 25.68 -2.50 -22.00
C PHE A 288 26.88 -3.48 -22.01
N PRO A 289 27.04 -4.26 -23.09
CA PRO A 289 26.26 -4.21 -24.32
C PRO A 289 24.84 -4.76 -24.17
N ASN A 290 23.89 -4.18 -24.91
CA ASN A 290 22.56 -4.72 -25.08
C ASN A 290 22.51 -5.51 -26.39
N ASP A 291 22.82 -6.79 -26.33
CA ASP A 291 22.81 -7.71 -27.45
C ASP A 291 21.58 -8.62 -27.51
N SER A 292 20.52 -8.24 -26.78
CA SER A 292 19.24 -8.93 -26.83
C SER A 292 18.83 -9.16 -28.29
N PRO A 293 18.60 -10.41 -28.72
CA PRO A 293 18.13 -10.69 -30.07
C PRO A 293 16.77 -10.02 -30.25
N GLY A 294 16.69 -9.07 -31.17
CA GLY A 294 15.39 -8.47 -31.53
C GLY A 294 14.44 -9.58 -32.01
N ASN A 295 13.17 -9.48 -31.61
CA ASN A 295 12.15 -10.39 -32.11
C ASN A 295 12.05 -10.23 -33.64
N THR A 296 12.48 -11.23 -34.37
CA THR A 296 12.42 -11.29 -35.83
C THR A 296 11.85 -12.60 -36.28
N TYR A 297 11.01 -12.57 -37.31
CA TYR A 297 10.48 -13.78 -37.95
C TYR A 297 11.51 -14.49 -38.83
N ILE A 298 12.66 -13.83 -39.15
CA ILE A 298 13.70 -14.39 -40.00
C ILE A 298 14.74 -15.11 -39.12
N PRO A 299 14.88 -16.45 -39.23
CA PRO A 299 15.89 -17.19 -38.49
C PRO A 299 17.31 -16.71 -38.76
N VAL A 300 18.18 -16.79 -37.75
CA VAL A 300 19.58 -16.31 -37.80
C VAL A 300 20.34 -16.96 -38.96
N ALA A 301 20.10 -18.24 -39.25
CA ALA A 301 20.74 -18.93 -40.37
C ALA A 301 20.39 -18.33 -41.75
N LEU A 302 19.12 -17.95 -41.95
CA LEU A 302 18.69 -17.28 -43.18
C LEU A 302 19.25 -15.87 -43.25
N ARG A 303 19.29 -15.13 -42.14
CA ARG A 303 19.91 -13.81 -42.08
C ARG A 303 21.38 -13.88 -42.48
N ALA A 304 22.12 -14.87 -41.99
CA ALA A 304 23.51 -15.10 -42.35
C ALA A 304 23.67 -15.42 -43.84
N ALA A 305 22.84 -16.30 -44.41
CA ALA A 305 22.88 -16.71 -45.81
C ALA A 305 22.61 -15.55 -46.77
N PHE A 306 21.76 -14.59 -46.40
CA PHE A 306 21.40 -13.45 -47.21
C PHE A 306 22.14 -12.14 -46.85
N GLY A 307 23.17 -12.21 -46.00
CA GLY A 307 23.98 -11.06 -45.60
C GLY A 307 23.26 -10.00 -44.79
N LEU A 308 22.16 -10.38 -44.12
CA LEU A 308 21.41 -9.50 -43.22
C LEU A 308 22.16 -9.33 -41.89
N PRO A 309 21.97 -8.20 -41.17
CA PRO A 309 22.65 -7.96 -39.90
C PRO A 309 22.35 -9.05 -38.86
N LEU A 310 23.41 -9.55 -38.23
CA LEU A 310 23.37 -10.59 -37.19
C LEU A 310 23.46 -9.97 -35.78
N PRO A 311 23.09 -10.66 -34.72
CA PRO A 311 23.33 -10.19 -33.34
C PRO A 311 24.79 -9.83 -33.08
N ALA A 312 25.74 -10.61 -33.62
CA ALA A 312 27.17 -10.32 -33.55
C ALA A 312 27.59 -9.02 -34.23
N ASP A 313 26.84 -8.53 -35.20
CA ASP A 313 27.10 -7.24 -35.84
C ASP A 313 26.69 -6.09 -34.91
N LYS A 314 25.56 -6.23 -34.20
CA LYS A 314 25.10 -5.28 -33.18
C LYS A 314 26.11 -5.20 -32.03
N ALA A 315 26.58 -6.35 -31.54
CA ALA A 315 27.61 -6.41 -30.50
C ALA A 315 28.90 -5.73 -30.91
N ALA A 316 29.37 -5.99 -32.17
CA ALA A 316 30.57 -5.34 -32.70
C ALA A 316 30.44 -3.82 -32.84
N ALA A 317 29.24 -3.33 -33.21
CA ALA A 317 28.98 -1.89 -33.29
C ALA A 317 29.01 -1.23 -31.90
N GLN A 318 28.37 -1.84 -30.88
CA GLN A 318 28.42 -1.33 -29.52
C GLN A 318 29.83 -1.36 -28.92
N SER A 319 30.57 -2.43 -29.17
CA SER A 319 31.97 -2.54 -28.78
C SER A 319 32.81 -1.41 -29.41
N TYR A 320 32.59 -1.11 -30.69
CA TYR A 320 33.28 0.02 -31.37
C TYR A 320 32.93 1.36 -30.70
N TYR A 321 31.65 1.64 -30.42
CA TYR A 321 31.27 2.92 -29.78
C TYR A 321 31.93 3.09 -28.42
N PHE A 322 31.96 2.05 -27.61
CA PHE A 322 32.56 2.09 -26.28
C PHE A 322 34.10 2.29 -26.36
N PHE A 323 34.80 1.44 -27.09
CA PHE A 323 36.27 1.53 -27.16
C PHE A 323 36.75 2.77 -27.89
N ARG A 324 35.97 3.32 -28.84
CA ARG A 324 36.27 4.61 -29.48
C ARG A 324 36.06 5.76 -28.49
N LEU A 325 35.06 5.75 -27.68
CA LEU A 325 34.79 6.78 -26.67
C LEU A 325 35.94 6.88 -25.65
N ILE A 326 36.41 5.76 -25.11
CA ILE A 326 37.45 5.74 -24.09
C ILE A 326 38.88 5.92 -24.69
N GLN A 327 39.03 5.84 -26.02
CA GLN A 327 40.33 5.83 -26.66
C GLN A 327 41.12 7.12 -26.40
N ASN A 328 40.47 8.27 -26.41
CA ASN A 328 41.12 9.58 -26.26
C ASN A 328 40.91 10.17 -24.85
N ALA A 329 40.08 9.56 -24.01
CA ALA A 329 39.82 10.03 -22.65
C ALA A 329 41.07 9.96 -21.75
N GLY A 330 41.31 11.00 -20.97
CA GLY A 330 42.33 11.04 -19.93
C GLY A 330 41.92 10.33 -18.64
N GLU A 331 40.67 10.50 -18.25
CA GLU A 331 40.10 9.88 -17.08
C GLU A 331 38.90 9.01 -17.49
N ILE A 332 38.86 7.75 -16.97
CA ILE A 332 37.83 6.78 -17.31
C ILE A 332 37.28 6.20 -16.01
N ASN A 333 35.97 6.42 -15.75
CA ASN A 333 35.27 5.97 -14.58
C ASN A 333 34.07 5.09 -15.03
N LEU A 334 34.12 3.80 -14.69
CA LEU A 334 33.11 2.80 -15.07
C LEU A 334 32.34 2.34 -13.83
N PHE A 335 31.01 2.40 -13.88
CA PHE A 335 30.14 2.01 -12.77
C PHE A 335 29.30 0.82 -13.16
N TYR A 336 29.21 -0.18 -12.30
CA TYR A 336 28.31 -1.30 -12.46
C TYR A 336 27.51 -1.55 -11.17
N ASN A 337 26.30 -2.07 -11.32
CA ASN A 337 25.44 -2.42 -10.21
C ASN A 337 25.84 -3.78 -9.63
N THR A 338 25.94 -3.85 -8.31
CA THR A 338 26.28 -5.07 -7.56
C THR A 338 25.09 -5.71 -6.87
N ASP A 339 23.87 -5.15 -7.00
CA ASP A 339 22.69 -5.72 -6.37
C ASP A 339 22.26 -7.01 -7.05
N ASP A 340 22.20 -8.09 -6.31
CA ASP A 340 21.57 -9.35 -6.72
C ASP A 340 20.03 -9.22 -6.63
N GLY A 341 19.43 -8.48 -7.55
CA GLY A 341 18.00 -8.24 -7.65
C GLY A 341 17.21 -9.43 -8.19
N GLY A 342 17.09 -10.52 -7.44
CA GLY A 342 16.24 -11.65 -7.80
C GLY A 342 16.80 -12.56 -8.90
N MET A 343 16.04 -12.86 -9.98
CA MET A 343 16.38 -13.85 -10.99
C MET A 343 17.56 -13.52 -11.92
N ARG A 344 18.09 -12.29 -11.89
CA ARG A 344 19.27 -11.89 -12.69
C ARG A 344 20.39 -11.46 -11.75
N LYS A 345 21.50 -12.18 -11.80
CA LYS A 345 22.73 -11.76 -11.14
C LYS A 345 23.22 -10.44 -11.74
N ALA A 346 23.64 -9.52 -10.90
CA ALA A 346 24.25 -8.25 -11.31
C ALA A 346 25.68 -8.52 -11.81
N GLU A 347 25.84 -9.06 -13.01
CA GLU A 347 27.15 -9.32 -13.61
C GLU A 347 27.72 -8.04 -14.22
N PRO A 348 29.01 -7.70 -13.98
CA PRO A 348 29.70 -6.64 -14.71
C PRO A 348 29.68 -6.91 -16.22
N SER A 349 29.67 -5.86 -17.01
CA SER A 349 29.77 -5.95 -18.47
C SER A 349 31.02 -6.71 -18.92
N ARG A 350 30.89 -7.51 -19.98
CA ARG A 350 32.03 -8.15 -20.64
C ARG A 350 33.12 -7.16 -21.07
N TYR A 351 32.79 -5.92 -21.28
CA TYR A 351 33.77 -4.87 -21.60
C TYR A 351 34.66 -4.53 -20.40
N ILE A 352 34.14 -4.59 -19.18
CA ILE A 352 34.92 -4.46 -17.94
C ILE A 352 35.93 -5.59 -17.88
N PHE A 353 35.52 -6.84 -18.05
CA PHE A 353 36.42 -8.00 -18.04
C PHE A 353 37.49 -7.90 -19.15
N ARG A 354 37.14 -7.34 -20.31
CA ARG A 354 38.10 -7.15 -21.38
C ARG A 354 39.15 -6.11 -21.02
N ILE A 355 38.76 -4.97 -20.45
CA ILE A 355 39.70 -3.91 -19.98
C ILE A 355 40.63 -4.45 -18.90
N GLU A 356 40.11 -5.28 -17.96
CA GLU A 356 40.92 -5.87 -16.90
C GLU A 356 42.04 -6.79 -17.40
N ASN A 357 41.81 -7.45 -18.51
CA ASN A 357 42.78 -8.39 -19.12
C ASN A 357 43.61 -7.78 -20.27
N ASP A 358 43.47 -6.48 -20.51
CA ASP A 358 44.18 -5.79 -21.61
C ASP A 358 45.34 -4.94 -21.06
N PRO A 359 46.57 -5.19 -21.46
CA PRO A 359 47.76 -4.49 -20.98
C PRO A 359 47.79 -2.97 -21.29
N HIS A 360 46.92 -2.49 -22.17
CA HIS A 360 46.81 -1.07 -22.48
C HIS A 360 46.02 -0.29 -21.40
N PHE A 361 45.47 -0.97 -20.40
CA PHE A 361 44.71 -0.34 -19.30
C PHE A 361 45.31 -0.73 -17.95
N LYS A 362 45.43 0.27 -17.09
CA LYS A 362 45.77 0.08 -15.67
C LYS A 362 44.51 0.25 -14.84
N VAL A 363 43.98 -0.86 -14.32
CA VAL A 363 42.68 -0.89 -13.67
C VAL A 363 42.80 -0.71 -12.15
N ASN A 364 41.99 0.18 -11.60
CA ASN A 364 41.78 0.33 -10.18
C ASN A 364 40.31 -0.06 -9.86
N LYS A 365 40.09 -1.13 -9.06
CA LYS A 365 38.78 -1.60 -8.65
C LYS A 365 38.40 -1.09 -7.27
N ILE A 366 37.23 -0.49 -7.16
CA ILE A 366 36.69 0.08 -5.96
C ILE A 366 35.31 -0.53 -5.72
N GLN A 367 35.17 -1.32 -4.65
CA GLN A 367 33.89 -1.87 -4.24
C GLN A 367 33.30 -0.96 -3.15
N LEU A 368 32.14 -0.38 -3.42
CA LEU A 368 31.45 0.46 -2.47
C LEU A 368 30.23 -0.31 -1.92
N SER A 369 30.38 -0.76 -0.68
CA SER A 369 29.26 -1.37 0.05
C SER A 369 28.58 -0.31 0.92
N PRO A 370 27.24 -0.23 0.95
CA PRO A 370 26.58 0.62 1.92
C PRO A 370 26.94 0.12 3.32
N GLY A 371 27.52 0.98 4.13
CA GLY A 371 27.68 0.72 5.56
C GLY A 371 26.29 0.66 6.18
N LEU A 372 25.68 -0.53 6.23
CA LEU A 372 24.51 -0.74 7.08
C LEU A 372 24.98 -0.56 8.53
N LYS A 373 24.64 0.59 9.12
CA LYS A 373 24.58 0.66 10.57
C LYS A 373 23.40 -0.23 10.97
N LEU A 374 23.70 -1.46 11.40
CA LEU A 374 22.74 -2.22 12.18
C LEU A 374 22.44 -1.35 13.40
N HIS A 375 21.24 -0.83 13.49
CA HIS A 375 20.77 -0.27 14.75
C HIS A 375 20.86 -1.41 15.75
N ASP A 376 21.55 -1.17 16.87
CA ASP A 376 21.40 -2.02 18.04
C ASP A 376 19.90 -2.16 18.30
N GLU A 377 19.45 -3.38 18.56
CA GLU A 377 18.06 -3.65 18.91
C GLU A 377 17.74 -2.90 20.20
N SER A 378 17.45 -1.61 20.11
CA SER A 378 16.86 -0.89 21.22
C SER A 378 15.49 -1.53 21.49
N PRO A 379 15.18 -1.88 22.73
CA PRO A 379 13.88 -2.45 23.05
C PRO A 379 12.80 -1.49 22.57
N PHE A 380 11.81 -1.99 21.81
CA PHE A 380 10.66 -1.21 21.42
C PHE A 380 9.85 -0.88 22.67
N SER A 381 10.23 0.20 23.34
CA SER A 381 9.59 0.67 24.54
C SER A 381 9.37 2.19 24.48
N VAL A 382 8.26 2.67 25.02
CA VAL A 382 7.89 4.08 25.03
C VAL A 382 7.71 4.52 26.47
N ALA A 383 8.64 5.35 26.96
CA ALA A 383 8.53 5.95 28.29
C ALA A 383 7.39 6.98 28.36
N LYS A 384 6.79 7.14 29.53
CA LYS A 384 5.68 8.07 29.75
C LYS A 384 6.19 9.51 29.91
N SER A 385 6.47 10.16 28.78
CA SER A 385 6.83 11.59 28.69
C SER A 385 5.68 12.49 29.17
N GLU A 386 5.95 13.77 29.47
CA GLU A 386 4.90 14.73 29.87
C GLU A 386 3.79 14.86 28.85
N ASN A 387 4.08 14.88 27.55
CA ASN A 387 3.06 14.90 26.50
C ASN A 387 2.14 13.66 26.57
N LEU A 388 2.69 12.52 26.91
CA LEU A 388 1.91 11.29 27.05
C LEU A 388 1.09 11.27 28.34
N LYS A 389 1.63 11.81 29.44
CA LYS A 389 0.88 12.03 30.68
C LYS A 389 -0.33 12.96 30.47
N GLU A 390 -0.20 14.02 29.66
CA GLU A 390 -1.34 14.88 29.28
C GLU A 390 -2.45 14.11 28.57
N ILE A 391 -2.09 13.17 27.69
CA ILE A 391 -3.07 12.30 27.04
C ILE A 391 -3.75 11.37 28.03
N LEU A 392 -2.99 10.83 28.98
CA LEU A 392 -3.48 9.94 30.05
C LEU A 392 -4.36 10.68 31.06
N ARG A 393 -4.07 11.93 31.40
CA ARG A 393 -4.89 12.79 32.29
C ARG A 393 -6.34 12.88 31.81
N LYS A 394 -6.61 12.78 30.51
CA LYS A 394 -7.97 12.80 29.97
C LYS A 394 -8.85 11.64 30.43
N TYR A 395 -8.27 10.60 31.02
CA TYR A 395 -9.03 9.44 31.53
C TYR A 395 -9.57 9.67 32.94
N PHE A 396 -9.02 10.62 33.71
CA PHE A 396 -9.47 10.90 35.06
C PHE A 396 -9.87 12.38 35.30
N THR A 397 -9.54 13.30 34.38
CA THR A 397 -10.01 14.70 34.47
C THR A 397 -11.52 14.77 34.30
N GLU A 398 -12.22 15.40 35.22
CA GLU A 398 -13.66 15.59 35.13
C GLU A 398 -14.04 16.53 33.99
N GLY A 399 -15.16 16.23 33.34
CA GLY A 399 -15.66 17.05 32.24
C GLY A 399 -16.31 16.23 31.10
N PRO A 400 -16.89 16.91 30.11
CA PRO A 400 -17.55 16.27 28.98
C PRO A 400 -16.58 15.46 28.09
N ASP A 401 -15.31 15.80 28.10
CA ASP A 401 -14.26 15.15 27.29
C ASP A 401 -13.54 14.01 28.02
N ARG A 402 -13.99 13.61 29.23
CA ARG A 402 -13.40 12.52 29.99
C ARG A 402 -13.43 11.24 29.18
N LYS A 403 -12.23 10.67 28.94
CA LYS A 403 -12.09 9.37 28.27
C LYS A 403 -12.38 8.22 29.23
N ARG A 404 -12.81 7.09 28.65
CA ARG A 404 -13.07 5.84 29.35
C ARG A 404 -12.38 4.71 28.62
N PHE A 405 -12.03 3.66 29.32
CA PHE A 405 -11.52 2.43 28.70
C PHE A 405 -12.70 1.62 28.16
N SER A 406 -12.53 1.02 26.99
CA SER A 406 -13.43 -0.03 26.52
C SER A 406 -12.85 -1.41 26.86
N PRO A 407 -13.65 -2.48 26.91
CA PRO A 407 -13.12 -3.84 27.06
C PRO A 407 -12.09 -4.20 26.00
N SER A 408 -12.21 -3.68 24.78
CA SER A 408 -11.19 -3.86 23.74
C SER A 408 -9.88 -3.14 24.05
N ALA A 409 -9.92 -1.94 24.67
CA ALA A 409 -8.74 -1.23 25.11
C ALA A 409 -8.00 -1.98 26.22
N VAL A 410 -8.73 -2.55 27.15
CA VAL A 410 -8.20 -3.43 28.21
C VAL A 410 -7.53 -4.67 27.59
N ASN A 411 -8.20 -5.35 26.69
CA ASN A 411 -7.65 -6.51 25.96
C ASN A 411 -6.42 -6.18 25.15
N ASP A 412 -6.38 -5.02 24.46
CA ASP A 412 -5.20 -4.58 23.71
C ASP A 412 -4.00 -4.32 24.63
N TYR A 413 -4.21 -3.72 25.81
CA TYR A 413 -3.15 -3.49 26.80
C TYR A 413 -2.59 -4.81 27.35
N LEU A 414 -3.46 -5.75 27.74
CA LEU A 414 -3.07 -7.07 28.25
C LEU A 414 -2.33 -7.90 27.19
N SER A 415 -2.73 -7.79 25.94
CA SER A 415 -2.05 -8.51 24.85
C SER A 415 -0.68 -7.89 24.50
N CYS A 416 -0.60 -6.57 24.49
CA CYS A 416 0.61 -5.81 24.21
C CYS A 416 0.40 -4.34 24.59
N SER A 417 1.13 -3.84 25.60
CA SER A 417 0.99 -2.46 26.06
C SER A 417 1.35 -1.43 24.97
N LEU A 418 2.30 -1.77 24.08
CA LEU A 418 2.66 -0.92 22.92
C LEU A 418 1.53 -0.86 21.87
N LYS A 419 0.78 -1.96 21.66
CA LYS A 419 -0.43 -1.96 20.80
C LYS A 419 -1.50 -1.01 21.35
N PHE A 420 -1.73 -1.05 22.67
CA PHE A 420 -2.63 -0.13 23.35
C PHE A 420 -2.18 1.33 23.13
N TYR A 421 -0.90 1.63 23.31
CA TYR A 421 -0.32 2.95 23.07
C TYR A 421 -0.61 3.44 21.64
N TYR A 422 -0.30 2.66 20.61
CA TYR A 422 -0.54 3.05 19.23
C TYR A 422 -2.03 3.26 18.94
N ARG A 423 -2.88 2.31 19.32
CA ARG A 423 -4.28 2.29 18.94
C ARG A 423 -5.14 3.28 19.73
N HIS A 424 -4.97 3.32 21.06
CA HIS A 424 -5.88 4.04 21.96
C HIS A 424 -5.35 5.41 22.41
N LEU A 425 -4.03 5.56 22.58
CA LEU A 425 -3.43 6.82 22.98
C LEU A 425 -3.09 7.67 21.76
N LEU A 426 -2.33 7.15 20.79
CA LEU A 426 -2.00 7.84 19.55
C LEU A 426 -3.12 7.81 18.51
N ARG A 427 -4.11 6.91 18.66
CA ARG A 427 -5.22 6.72 17.72
C ARG A 427 -4.77 6.40 16.30
N LEU A 428 -3.66 5.67 16.16
CA LEU A 428 -3.23 5.15 14.88
C LEU A 428 -4.25 4.10 14.42
N GLN A 429 -4.72 4.25 13.21
CA GLN A 429 -5.66 3.32 12.59
C GLN A 429 -5.08 2.85 11.26
N GLU A 430 -5.37 1.61 10.89
CA GLU A 430 -5.13 1.17 9.53
C GLU A 430 -5.94 2.05 8.56
N PRO A 431 -5.36 2.42 7.42
CA PRO A 431 -6.13 3.11 6.39
C PRO A 431 -7.34 2.24 6.00
N GLU A 432 -8.54 2.75 6.23
CA GLU A 432 -9.74 2.07 5.76
C GLU A 432 -9.73 2.05 4.22
N ALA A 433 -9.91 0.86 3.64
CA ALA A 433 -10.07 0.69 2.20
C ALA A 433 -11.55 0.46 1.88
N VAL A 434 -12.01 1.04 0.78
CA VAL A 434 -13.34 0.74 0.25
C VAL A 434 -13.34 -0.69 -0.28
N SER A 435 -14.27 -1.50 0.19
CA SER A 435 -14.41 -2.90 -0.22
C SER A 435 -15.76 -3.16 -0.88
N PRO A 436 -15.79 -3.80 -2.05
CA PRO A 436 -17.03 -4.25 -2.69
C PRO A 436 -17.64 -5.48 -2.00
N ASP A 437 -16.88 -6.13 -1.14
CA ASP A 437 -17.30 -7.32 -0.40
C ASP A 437 -17.62 -6.99 1.05
N LEU A 438 -18.50 -7.77 1.65
CA LEU A 438 -18.76 -7.71 3.09
C LEU A 438 -17.52 -8.20 3.83
N ASP A 439 -16.77 -7.28 4.42
CA ASP A 439 -15.67 -7.62 5.32
C ASP A 439 -16.19 -8.21 6.65
N ALA A 440 -15.29 -8.75 7.45
CA ALA A 440 -15.66 -9.38 8.73
C ALA A 440 -16.34 -8.41 9.70
N ARG A 441 -16.01 -7.11 9.65
CA ARG A 441 -16.63 -6.07 10.48
C ARG A 441 -18.04 -5.80 10.04
N SER A 442 -18.28 -5.57 8.75
CA SER A 442 -19.61 -5.34 8.18
C SER A 442 -20.52 -6.55 8.36
N PHE A 443 -19.96 -7.77 8.26
CA PHE A 443 -20.67 -9.01 8.54
C PHE A 443 -21.14 -9.07 10.01
N GLY A 444 -20.28 -8.72 10.97
CA GLY A 444 -20.65 -8.65 12.38
C GLY A 444 -21.72 -7.59 12.64
N THR A 445 -21.54 -6.37 12.12
CA THR A 445 -22.51 -5.28 12.28
C THR A 445 -23.88 -5.66 11.72
N LEU A 446 -23.93 -6.31 10.56
CA LEU A 446 -25.18 -6.77 9.95
C LEU A 446 -25.89 -7.82 10.83
N LEU A 447 -25.13 -8.78 11.37
CA LEU A 447 -25.69 -9.77 12.29
C LEU A 447 -26.30 -9.13 13.54
N HIS A 448 -25.58 -8.21 14.20
CA HIS A 448 -26.07 -7.52 15.39
C HIS A 448 -27.34 -6.73 15.09
N ALA A 449 -27.39 -5.98 13.98
CA ALA A 449 -28.58 -5.24 13.56
C ALA A 449 -29.79 -6.15 13.31
N VAL A 450 -29.58 -7.30 12.66
CA VAL A 450 -30.63 -8.30 12.44
C VAL A 450 -31.14 -8.86 13.76
N MET A 451 -30.25 -9.23 14.71
CA MET A 451 -30.62 -9.77 15.99
C MET A 451 -31.38 -8.75 16.85
N GLU A 452 -30.89 -7.49 16.87
CA GLU A 452 -31.58 -6.39 17.56
C GLU A 452 -33.03 -6.24 17.03
N ASN A 453 -33.16 -6.09 15.70
CA ASN A 453 -34.46 -5.79 15.09
C ASN A 453 -35.44 -6.96 15.15
N LEU A 454 -34.97 -8.22 15.15
CA LEU A 454 -35.80 -9.40 15.30
C LEU A 454 -36.39 -9.51 16.71
N TYR A 455 -35.61 -9.22 17.76
CA TYR A 455 -36.08 -9.35 19.16
C TYR A 455 -36.69 -8.08 19.74
N LYS A 456 -36.52 -6.92 19.14
CA LYS A 456 -37.00 -5.63 19.61
C LYS A 456 -38.51 -5.58 19.89
N PRO A 457 -39.39 -6.20 19.06
CA PRO A 457 -40.84 -6.23 19.34
C PRO A 457 -41.23 -7.03 20.60
N TYR A 458 -40.33 -7.88 21.08
CA TYR A 458 -40.60 -8.81 22.19
C TYR A 458 -39.90 -8.40 23.49
N LEU A 459 -39.35 -7.17 23.57
CA LEU A 459 -38.72 -6.66 24.80
C LEU A 459 -39.66 -6.70 25.99
N GLY A 460 -39.19 -7.25 27.11
CA GLY A 460 -39.90 -7.35 28.37
C GLY A 460 -40.99 -8.46 28.43
N LYS A 461 -41.17 -9.19 27.34
CA LYS A 461 -42.15 -10.29 27.23
C LYS A 461 -41.46 -11.65 27.36
N VAL A 462 -42.10 -12.61 28.01
CA VAL A 462 -41.68 -14.03 27.94
C VAL A 462 -42.12 -14.57 26.58
N LEU A 463 -41.19 -15.11 25.81
CA LEU A 463 -41.43 -15.62 24.46
C LEU A 463 -42.21 -16.94 24.51
N THR A 464 -43.29 -17.03 23.71
CA THR A 464 -44.06 -18.25 23.49
C THR A 464 -43.64 -18.99 22.23
N ASP A 465 -44.13 -20.21 22.01
CA ASP A 465 -43.88 -20.96 20.78
C ASP A 465 -44.40 -20.22 19.52
N GLU A 466 -45.52 -19.49 19.65
CA GLU A 466 -46.08 -18.67 18.59
C GLU A 466 -45.18 -17.50 18.26
N ASP A 467 -44.59 -16.84 19.26
CA ASP A 467 -43.64 -15.75 19.08
C ASP A 467 -42.40 -16.26 18.34
N PHE A 468 -41.88 -17.41 18.72
CA PHE A 468 -40.73 -18.02 18.00
C PHE A 468 -41.06 -18.36 16.55
N GLN A 469 -42.28 -18.86 16.28
CA GLN A 469 -42.71 -19.14 14.91
C GLN A 469 -42.77 -17.86 14.06
N GLU A 470 -43.26 -16.75 14.66
CA GLU A 470 -43.30 -15.46 14.01
C GLU A 470 -41.89 -14.93 13.74
N ILE A 471 -40.95 -15.03 14.71
CA ILE A 471 -39.55 -14.66 14.56
C ILE A 471 -38.93 -15.48 13.42
N GLU A 472 -39.06 -16.80 13.40
CA GLU A 472 -38.54 -17.69 12.36
C GLU A 472 -39.05 -17.30 10.97
N ASN A 473 -40.31 -16.95 10.81
CA ASN A 473 -40.93 -16.52 9.55
C ASN A 473 -40.37 -15.16 9.07
N ASN A 474 -39.96 -14.31 9.99
CA ASN A 474 -39.45 -12.96 9.70
C ASN A 474 -37.93 -12.91 9.42
N ILE A 475 -37.15 -13.98 9.70
CA ILE A 475 -35.70 -13.98 9.58
C ILE A 475 -35.25 -13.56 8.16
N SER A 476 -35.74 -14.24 7.13
CA SER A 476 -35.32 -13.99 5.75
C SER A 476 -35.63 -12.56 5.28
N ARG A 477 -36.78 -12.01 5.73
CA ARG A 477 -37.20 -10.64 5.47
C ARG A 477 -36.24 -9.65 6.15
N GLN A 478 -36.00 -9.82 7.46
CA GLN A 478 -35.17 -8.91 8.25
C GLN A 478 -33.72 -8.91 7.76
N VAL A 479 -33.16 -10.10 7.49
CA VAL A 479 -31.81 -10.21 6.89
C VAL A 479 -31.76 -9.50 5.53
N GLY A 480 -32.83 -9.64 4.72
CA GLY A 480 -32.92 -8.96 3.42
C GLY A 480 -32.95 -7.43 3.55
N GLU A 481 -33.73 -6.90 4.48
CA GLU A 481 -33.89 -5.46 4.72
C GLU A 481 -32.56 -4.83 5.18
N GLU A 482 -31.90 -5.41 6.20
CA GLU A 482 -30.61 -4.90 6.70
C GLU A 482 -29.50 -5.02 5.67
N PHE A 483 -29.48 -6.12 4.92
CA PHE A 483 -28.53 -6.31 3.83
C PHE A 483 -28.71 -5.25 2.74
N MET A 484 -29.95 -4.97 2.34
CA MET A 484 -30.23 -3.94 1.33
C MET A 484 -29.92 -2.53 1.83
N ALA A 485 -30.16 -2.23 3.11
CA ALA A 485 -29.80 -0.95 3.73
C ALA A 485 -28.27 -0.72 3.67
N LEU A 486 -27.49 -1.74 3.98
CA LEU A 486 -26.02 -1.69 3.84
C LEU A 486 -25.58 -1.48 2.39
N PHE A 487 -26.21 -2.17 1.43
CA PHE A 487 -25.93 -2.03 -0.01
C PHE A 487 -26.30 -0.67 -0.55
N GLN A 488 -27.37 -0.05 -0.08
CA GLN A 488 -27.75 1.32 -0.48
C GLN A 488 -26.75 2.34 0.04
N THR A 489 -26.28 2.22 1.26
CA THR A 489 -25.28 3.14 1.84
C THR A 489 -23.97 3.12 1.08
N SER A 490 -23.51 1.95 0.60
CA SER A 490 -22.28 1.77 -0.16
C SER A 490 -22.44 1.94 -1.67
N ASN A 491 -23.64 2.22 -2.19
CA ASN A 491 -23.98 2.24 -3.62
C ASN A 491 -23.71 0.90 -4.34
N LEU A 492 -23.57 -0.20 -3.62
CA LEU A 492 -23.38 -1.53 -4.23
C LEU A 492 -24.58 -2.00 -5.06
N HIS A 493 -25.77 -1.45 -4.78
CA HIS A 493 -26.99 -1.73 -5.57
C HIS A 493 -26.84 -1.36 -7.06
N ILE A 494 -25.91 -0.47 -7.41
CA ILE A 494 -25.61 -0.07 -8.79
C ILE A 494 -25.07 -1.24 -9.63
N ALA A 495 -24.26 -2.11 -9.01
CA ALA A 495 -23.75 -3.32 -9.70
C ALA A 495 -24.63 -4.56 -9.47
N GLY A 496 -25.55 -4.47 -8.50
CA GLY A 496 -26.24 -5.64 -7.95
C GLY A 496 -25.35 -6.46 -7.01
N PRO A 497 -25.94 -7.36 -6.21
CA PRO A 497 -25.17 -8.22 -5.31
C PRO A 497 -24.33 -9.21 -6.12
N ASN A 498 -23.04 -9.28 -5.83
CA ASN A 498 -22.15 -10.29 -6.39
C ASN A 498 -22.39 -11.66 -5.72
N GLY A 499 -21.84 -12.74 -6.29
CA GLY A 499 -22.03 -14.10 -5.77
C GLY A 499 -21.54 -14.24 -4.32
N GLN A 500 -20.45 -13.57 -3.93
CA GLN A 500 -19.93 -13.60 -2.56
C GLN A 500 -20.87 -12.92 -1.56
N SER A 501 -21.44 -11.79 -1.95
CA SER A 501 -22.42 -11.06 -1.12
C SER A 501 -23.70 -11.87 -0.89
N ILE A 502 -24.16 -12.61 -1.91
CA ILE A 502 -25.30 -13.52 -1.78
C ILE A 502 -24.98 -14.67 -0.82
N ILE A 503 -23.78 -15.25 -0.92
CA ILE A 503 -23.32 -16.30 0.00
C ILE A 503 -23.29 -15.76 1.42
N ASN A 504 -22.71 -14.60 1.65
CA ASN A 504 -22.63 -13.95 2.97
C ASN A 504 -24.01 -13.71 3.56
N LYS A 505 -24.97 -13.23 2.76
CA LYS A 505 -26.39 -13.09 3.19
C LYS A 505 -26.97 -14.42 3.65
N ASN A 506 -26.81 -15.48 2.85
CA ASN A 506 -27.33 -16.80 3.17
C ASN A 506 -26.68 -17.40 4.43
N VAL A 507 -25.39 -17.14 4.64
CA VAL A 507 -24.66 -17.56 5.85
C VAL A 507 -25.21 -16.85 7.09
N ILE A 508 -25.45 -15.53 7.00
CA ILE A 508 -26.06 -14.77 8.12
C ILE A 508 -27.44 -15.32 8.43
N GLU A 509 -28.29 -15.55 7.42
CA GLU A 509 -29.62 -16.12 7.61
C GLU A 509 -29.54 -17.50 8.29
N ALA A 510 -28.60 -18.33 7.90
CA ALA A 510 -28.40 -19.64 8.52
C ALA A 510 -27.93 -19.52 9.98
N TYR A 511 -27.05 -18.60 10.31
CA TYR A 511 -26.61 -18.34 11.69
C TYR A 511 -27.76 -17.82 12.55
N VAL A 512 -28.54 -16.86 12.06
CA VAL A 512 -29.71 -16.32 12.80
C VAL A 512 -30.74 -17.43 13.09
N LYS A 513 -31.02 -18.31 12.11
CA LYS A 513 -31.90 -19.48 12.32
C LYS A 513 -31.39 -20.39 13.43
N GLN A 514 -30.07 -20.63 13.50
CA GLN A 514 -29.51 -21.47 14.56
C GLN A 514 -29.55 -20.79 15.93
N ILE A 515 -29.32 -19.48 16.02
CA ILE A 515 -29.44 -18.71 17.25
C ILE A 515 -30.89 -18.84 17.77
N VAL A 516 -31.87 -18.53 16.92
CA VAL A 516 -33.29 -18.59 17.29
C VAL A 516 -33.71 -20.00 17.72
N LYS A 517 -33.22 -21.03 16.98
CA LYS A 517 -33.48 -22.44 17.35
C LYS A 517 -32.88 -22.78 18.73
N HIS A 518 -31.68 -22.28 19.04
CA HIS A 518 -31.06 -22.49 20.34
C HIS A 518 -31.79 -21.72 21.43
N ASP A 519 -32.20 -20.49 21.18
CA ASP A 519 -32.99 -19.67 22.10
C ASP A 519 -34.34 -20.32 22.44
N LYS A 520 -34.99 -20.94 21.47
CA LYS A 520 -36.23 -21.70 21.65
C LYS A 520 -36.10 -22.90 22.62
N SER A 521 -34.88 -23.39 22.84
CA SER A 521 -34.63 -24.50 23.78
C SER A 521 -34.65 -24.09 25.26
N TYR A 522 -34.58 -22.79 25.57
CA TYR A 522 -34.64 -22.27 26.93
C TYR A 522 -36.07 -22.09 27.39
N LYS A 523 -36.33 -22.39 28.67
CA LYS A 523 -37.64 -22.16 29.30
C LYS A 523 -37.77 -20.71 29.72
N ASN A 524 -38.97 -20.16 29.51
CA ASN A 524 -39.33 -18.81 29.95
C ASN A 524 -38.35 -17.72 29.48
N LEU A 525 -37.82 -17.84 28.27
CA LEU A 525 -36.94 -16.83 27.73
C LEU A 525 -37.63 -15.47 27.64
N LYS A 526 -37.05 -14.47 28.31
CA LYS A 526 -37.51 -13.08 28.32
C LYS A 526 -36.35 -12.18 27.95
N ILE A 527 -36.43 -11.44 26.84
CA ILE A 527 -35.47 -10.45 26.47
C ILE A 527 -35.66 -9.21 27.34
N MET A 528 -34.66 -8.87 28.15
CA MET A 528 -34.70 -7.73 29.07
C MET A 528 -34.21 -6.46 28.43
N HIS A 529 -33.03 -6.52 27.82
CA HIS A 529 -32.39 -5.38 27.12
C HIS A 529 -31.71 -5.84 25.85
N LEU A 530 -31.68 -4.95 24.84
CA LEU A 530 -30.91 -5.06 23.62
C LEU A 530 -30.04 -3.81 23.50
N GLU A 531 -28.78 -3.99 23.09
CA GLU A 531 -27.82 -2.90 22.86
C GLU A 531 -27.68 -1.96 24.09
N LEU A 532 -27.70 -2.54 25.31
CA LEU A 532 -27.67 -1.82 26.57
C LEU A 532 -26.31 -1.15 26.77
N GLY A 533 -26.30 0.15 27.00
CA GLY A 533 -25.11 0.97 27.17
C GLY A 533 -25.01 2.07 26.13
N GLY A 534 -23.93 2.86 26.18
CA GLY A 534 -23.70 3.94 25.26
C GLY A 534 -23.97 5.35 25.83
N LYS A 535 -24.21 6.34 24.95
CA LYS A 535 -24.23 7.76 25.36
C LYS A 535 -25.42 8.14 26.30
N ASN A 536 -26.56 7.48 26.12
CA ASN A 536 -27.79 7.85 26.81
C ASN A 536 -28.00 7.05 28.09
N GLU A 537 -27.50 5.82 28.15
CA GLU A 537 -27.64 4.94 29.29
C GLU A 537 -26.32 4.25 29.59
N ARG A 538 -25.45 4.96 30.34
CA ARG A 538 -24.07 4.48 30.60
C ARG A 538 -24.06 3.22 31.44
N LEU A 539 -23.19 2.31 31.05
CA LEU A 539 -22.90 1.04 31.72
C LEU A 539 -21.40 1.02 31.97
N ASP A 540 -20.99 1.25 33.20
CA ASP A 540 -19.55 1.38 33.54
C ASP A 540 -19.17 0.73 34.87
N LEU A 541 -17.87 0.50 35.02
CA LEU A 541 -17.24 0.12 36.28
C LEU A 541 -16.20 1.21 36.62
N ASN A 542 -16.14 1.63 37.88
CA ASN A 542 -15.16 2.57 38.38
C ASN A 542 -14.05 1.85 39.17
N PHE A 543 -12.82 2.40 39.05
CA PHE A 543 -11.63 1.92 39.71
C PHE A 543 -10.86 3.11 40.31
N ASP A 544 -10.61 3.06 41.61
CA ASP A 544 -9.71 4.00 42.28
C ASP A 544 -8.31 3.44 42.27
N ILE A 545 -7.41 4.08 41.55
CA ILE A 545 -6.07 3.59 41.25
C ILE A 545 -5.00 4.64 41.60
N PRO A 546 -3.80 4.22 42.02
CA PRO A 546 -2.65 5.09 42.07
C PRO A 546 -2.23 5.52 40.67
N SER A 547 -1.82 6.77 40.51
CA SER A 547 -1.31 7.34 39.27
C SER A 547 -0.14 8.29 39.54
N PHE A 548 0.52 8.77 38.48
CA PHE A 548 1.57 9.81 38.59
C PHE A 548 1.06 11.14 39.15
N ASP A 549 -0.25 11.37 39.18
CA ASP A 549 -0.90 12.56 39.81
C ASP A 549 -1.65 12.20 41.13
N GLY A 550 -1.24 11.12 41.84
CA GLY A 550 -1.90 10.63 43.04
C GLY A 550 -3.01 9.64 42.75
N PHE A 551 -3.93 9.42 43.72
CA PHE A 551 -5.08 8.52 43.53
C PHE A 551 -6.11 9.17 42.61
N GLN A 552 -6.56 8.42 41.60
CA GLN A 552 -7.51 8.89 40.58
C GLN A 552 -8.55 7.81 40.29
N THR A 553 -9.78 8.25 39.98
CA THR A 553 -10.85 7.35 39.56
C THR A 553 -10.90 7.27 38.04
N VAL A 554 -10.78 6.06 37.48
CA VAL A 554 -10.93 5.77 36.05
C VAL A 554 -12.12 4.85 35.80
N TYR A 555 -12.62 4.81 34.56
CA TYR A 555 -13.81 4.06 34.21
C TYR A 555 -13.54 3.12 33.03
N ILE A 556 -14.13 1.92 33.11
CA ILE A 556 -14.30 1.01 31.96
C ILE A 556 -15.79 1.06 31.60
N ASP A 557 -16.14 1.44 30.39
CA ASP A 557 -17.51 1.44 29.89
C ASP A 557 -17.70 0.40 28.76
N GLY A 558 -18.94 0.02 28.53
CA GLY A 558 -19.25 -0.97 27.53
C GLY A 558 -20.69 -0.88 27.01
N LYS A 559 -20.97 -1.70 26.01
CA LYS A 559 -22.26 -1.88 25.41
C LYS A 559 -22.54 -3.38 25.29
N ILE A 560 -23.64 -3.84 25.88
CA ILE A 560 -24.04 -5.25 25.91
C ILE A 560 -25.00 -5.49 24.75
N ASP A 561 -24.76 -6.52 23.94
CA ASP A 561 -25.60 -6.84 22.79
C ASP A 561 -27.00 -7.27 23.23
N ARG A 562 -27.08 -8.17 24.21
CA ARG A 562 -28.37 -8.66 24.75
C ARG A 562 -28.26 -9.05 26.22
N VAL A 563 -29.27 -8.66 26.99
CA VAL A 563 -29.53 -9.18 28.33
C VAL A 563 -30.87 -9.93 28.32
N ASP A 564 -30.87 -11.18 28.75
CA ASP A 564 -32.07 -11.97 28.83
C ASP A 564 -32.18 -12.73 30.17
N TYR A 565 -33.38 -13.21 30.46
CA TYR A 565 -33.69 -14.08 31.59
C TYR A 565 -34.26 -15.39 31.07
N CYS A 566 -33.67 -16.49 31.46
CA CYS A 566 -34.15 -17.82 31.14
C CYS A 566 -33.63 -18.83 32.18
N ASP A 567 -34.36 -19.91 32.40
CA ASP A 567 -33.97 -20.98 33.33
C ASP A 567 -33.51 -20.45 34.70
N ASP A 568 -34.24 -19.45 35.26
CA ASP A 568 -33.95 -18.77 36.52
C ASP A 568 -32.57 -18.03 36.57
N THR A 569 -32.01 -17.73 35.43
CA THR A 569 -30.71 -17.04 35.29
C THR A 569 -30.82 -15.82 34.42
N VAL A 570 -30.20 -14.70 34.81
CA VAL A 570 -29.95 -13.52 33.95
C VAL A 570 -28.67 -13.76 33.13
N ARG A 571 -28.79 -13.71 31.83
CA ARG A 571 -27.62 -13.89 30.94
C ARG A 571 -27.22 -12.58 30.27
N VAL A 572 -25.93 -12.34 30.20
CA VAL A 572 -25.29 -11.33 29.36
C VAL A 572 -24.76 -12.03 28.14
N VAL A 573 -25.39 -11.78 27.00
CA VAL A 573 -25.07 -12.47 25.73
C VAL A 573 -24.31 -11.54 24.79
N ASP A 574 -23.18 -12.04 24.29
CA ASP A 574 -22.38 -11.40 23.23
C ASP A 574 -22.31 -12.34 22.01
N TYR A 575 -22.36 -11.80 20.78
CA TYR A 575 -22.31 -12.57 19.55
C TYR A 575 -20.94 -12.44 18.88
N LYS A 576 -20.26 -13.56 18.62
CA LYS A 576 -18.97 -13.59 17.92
C LYS A 576 -19.06 -14.37 16.61
N THR A 577 -18.83 -13.66 15.50
CA THR A 577 -18.76 -14.24 14.16
C THR A 577 -17.42 -14.95 13.89
N GLY A 578 -16.37 -14.55 14.61
CA GLY A 578 -15.04 -15.15 14.59
C GLY A 578 -14.93 -16.42 15.46
N SER A 579 -13.72 -16.97 15.52
CA SER A 579 -13.38 -18.02 16.50
C SER A 579 -13.15 -17.40 17.88
N ALA A 580 -13.67 -18.02 18.92
CA ALA A 580 -13.39 -17.68 20.29
C ALA A 580 -13.30 -18.96 21.14
N GLU A 581 -12.45 -18.94 22.17
CA GLU A 581 -12.36 -20.05 23.12
C GLU A 581 -13.44 -19.90 24.20
N MET A 582 -14.14 -20.99 24.47
CA MET A 582 -15.16 -21.06 25.51
C MET A 582 -14.61 -21.50 26.88
N THR A 583 -13.26 -21.53 26.98
CA THR A 583 -12.59 -21.97 28.19
C THR A 583 -11.59 -20.92 28.66
N PHE A 584 -11.39 -20.83 29.96
CA PHE A 584 -10.34 -20.04 30.59
C PHE A 584 -9.67 -20.87 31.71
N SER A 585 -8.39 -20.57 32.01
CA SER A 585 -7.67 -21.22 33.12
C SER A 585 -7.85 -20.42 34.40
N ALA A 586 -6.80 -19.88 34.98
CA ALA A 586 -6.90 -19.01 36.16
C ALA A 586 -7.45 -17.61 35.77
N ILE A 587 -8.06 -16.92 36.72
CA ILE A 587 -8.53 -15.54 36.56
C ILE A 587 -7.34 -14.59 36.31
N GLY A 588 -6.18 -14.87 36.90
CA GLY A 588 -4.93 -14.16 36.61
C GLY A 588 -4.54 -14.20 35.13
N ASP A 589 -4.73 -15.34 34.46
CA ASP A 589 -4.50 -15.45 33.01
C ASP A 589 -5.43 -14.55 32.19
N LEU A 590 -6.71 -14.41 32.60
CA LEU A 590 -7.66 -13.50 31.94
C LEU A 590 -7.26 -12.04 32.10
N THR A 591 -6.62 -11.68 33.20
CA THR A 591 -6.28 -10.31 33.58
C THR A 591 -4.81 -9.96 33.40
N GLY A 592 -4.02 -10.84 32.76
CA GLY A 592 -2.70 -10.50 32.21
C GLY A 592 -1.49 -11.09 32.92
N GLU A 593 -1.63 -11.96 33.91
CA GLU A 593 -0.47 -12.63 34.53
C GLU A 593 0.27 -13.50 33.53
N ASN A 594 -0.43 -14.07 32.55
CA ASN A 594 0.17 -14.85 31.48
C ASN A 594 -0.49 -14.51 30.11
N SER A 595 0.17 -13.66 29.32
CA SER A 595 -0.34 -13.20 28.04
C SER A 595 -0.56 -14.31 26.99
N LYS A 596 0.03 -15.50 27.17
CA LYS A 596 -0.17 -16.64 26.28
C LYS A 596 -1.52 -17.32 26.45
N ASN A 597 -2.08 -17.25 27.64
CA ASN A 597 -3.36 -17.87 28.01
C ASN A 597 -4.52 -16.86 28.03
N HIS A 598 -4.26 -15.59 27.69
CA HIS A 598 -5.28 -14.55 27.71
C HIS A 598 -6.41 -14.86 26.71
N ASN A 599 -7.66 -14.84 27.22
CA ASN A 599 -8.87 -15.01 26.42
C ASN A 599 -9.67 -13.69 26.34
N PRO A 600 -9.50 -12.89 25.26
CA PRO A 600 -10.13 -11.58 25.12
C PRO A 600 -11.66 -11.63 25.12
N ALA A 601 -12.26 -12.69 24.57
CA ALA A 601 -13.70 -12.82 24.48
C ALA A 601 -14.32 -13.14 25.85
N ALA A 602 -13.67 -14.00 26.64
CA ALA A 602 -14.10 -14.30 27.99
C ALA A 602 -14.03 -13.05 28.88
N LEU A 603 -12.89 -12.34 28.87
CA LEU A 603 -12.75 -11.10 29.65
C LEU A 603 -13.78 -10.04 29.25
N GLN A 604 -14.03 -9.82 27.97
CA GLN A 604 -15.03 -8.87 27.48
C GLN A 604 -16.42 -9.20 28.02
N THR A 605 -16.86 -10.46 27.92
CA THR A 605 -18.18 -10.88 28.34
C THR A 605 -18.33 -10.84 29.87
N ILE A 606 -17.28 -11.19 30.61
CA ILE A 606 -17.21 -11.07 32.08
C ILE A 606 -17.32 -9.60 32.50
N LEU A 607 -16.58 -8.67 31.84
CA LEU A 607 -16.70 -7.25 32.11
C LEU A 607 -18.12 -6.73 31.92
N TYR A 608 -18.80 -7.15 30.85
CA TYR A 608 -20.20 -6.80 30.62
C TYR A 608 -21.12 -7.32 31.74
N ALA A 609 -20.88 -8.55 32.19
CA ALA A 609 -21.67 -9.12 33.31
C ALA A 609 -21.40 -8.37 34.63
N LEU A 610 -20.15 -7.97 34.90
CA LEU A 610 -19.82 -7.15 36.07
C LEU A 610 -20.43 -5.75 36.00
N MET A 611 -20.44 -5.10 34.83
CA MET A 611 -21.11 -3.81 34.64
C MET A 611 -22.62 -3.91 34.90
N LEU A 612 -23.26 -4.96 34.40
CA LEU A 612 -24.66 -5.21 34.64
C LEU A 612 -24.94 -5.42 36.16
N ASN A 613 -24.08 -6.23 36.80
CA ASN A 613 -24.16 -6.49 38.24
C ASN A 613 -23.98 -5.21 39.09
N HIS A 614 -23.13 -4.31 38.64
CA HIS A 614 -22.90 -3.01 39.30
C HIS A 614 -24.13 -2.09 39.17
N LYS A 615 -24.71 -2.04 37.96
CA LYS A 615 -25.86 -1.16 37.65
C LYS A 615 -27.17 -1.64 38.27
N PHE A 616 -27.39 -2.96 38.35
CA PHE A 616 -28.58 -3.59 38.86
C PHE A 616 -28.25 -4.51 40.06
N PRO A 617 -27.98 -3.94 41.25
CA PRO A 617 -27.52 -4.70 42.43
C PRO A 617 -28.50 -5.80 42.89
N GLU A 618 -29.77 -5.66 42.57
CA GLU A 618 -30.81 -6.63 42.86
C GLU A 618 -30.62 -7.98 42.13
N LEU A 619 -29.88 -7.99 41.02
CA LEU A 619 -29.59 -9.18 40.23
C LEU A 619 -28.36 -9.95 40.71
N LYS A 620 -27.71 -9.53 41.80
CA LYS A 620 -26.46 -10.14 42.31
C LYS A 620 -26.60 -11.65 42.51
N GLY A 621 -25.58 -12.37 42.09
CA GLY A 621 -25.50 -13.82 42.18
C GLY A 621 -26.19 -14.61 41.07
N GLN A 622 -26.98 -13.95 40.21
CA GLN A 622 -27.76 -14.58 39.13
C GLN A 622 -27.26 -14.28 37.73
N ILE A 623 -26.19 -13.45 37.56
CA ILE A 623 -25.73 -12.98 36.24
C ILE A 623 -24.68 -13.93 35.66
N GLN A 624 -24.99 -14.52 34.51
CA GLN A 624 -24.15 -15.45 33.76
C GLN A 624 -23.59 -14.79 32.50
N PRO A 625 -22.26 -14.71 32.35
CA PRO A 625 -21.66 -14.34 31.07
C PRO A 625 -21.84 -15.46 30.05
N SER A 626 -22.34 -15.13 28.87
CA SER A 626 -22.69 -16.09 27.82
C SER A 626 -22.18 -15.60 26.47
N LEU A 627 -21.55 -16.50 25.67
CA LEU A 627 -20.97 -16.18 24.38
C LEU A 627 -21.53 -17.10 23.29
N TYR A 628 -22.15 -16.50 22.28
CA TYR A 628 -22.58 -17.22 21.07
C TYR A 628 -21.49 -17.19 20.00
N VAL A 629 -20.66 -18.23 19.95
CA VAL A 629 -19.63 -18.41 18.93
C VAL A 629 -20.26 -19.06 17.70
N LEU A 630 -20.56 -18.29 16.66
CA LEU A 630 -21.36 -18.75 15.53
C LEU A 630 -20.73 -19.88 14.74
N ARG A 631 -19.40 -19.94 14.66
CA ARG A 631 -18.70 -21.04 13.99
C ARG A 631 -18.94 -22.41 14.65
N SER A 632 -19.20 -22.44 15.94
CA SER A 632 -19.46 -23.66 16.71
C SER A 632 -20.96 -23.94 16.98
N ILE A 633 -21.87 -23.04 16.62
CA ILE A 633 -23.30 -23.12 16.94
C ILE A 633 -23.99 -24.34 16.30
N TYR A 634 -23.44 -24.93 15.26
CA TYR A 634 -23.96 -26.15 14.64
C TYR A 634 -23.51 -27.43 15.34
N GLY A 635 -22.60 -27.34 16.31
CA GLY A 635 -22.09 -28.50 17.04
C GLY A 635 -23.13 -29.03 18.00
N THR A 636 -23.23 -30.36 18.13
CA THR A 636 -24.13 -31.02 19.07
C THR A 636 -23.83 -30.75 20.54
N ALA A 637 -22.61 -30.31 20.84
CA ALA A 637 -22.13 -29.95 22.16
C ALA A 637 -22.02 -28.43 22.38
N PHE A 638 -22.73 -27.62 21.56
CA PHE A 638 -22.70 -26.17 21.71
C PHE A 638 -23.26 -25.74 23.08
N SER A 639 -22.47 -24.96 23.81
CA SER A 639 -22.88 -24.32 25.06
C SER A 639 -22.35 -22.88 25.05
N PRO A 640 -23.19 -21.87 25.36
CA PRO A 640 -22.75 -20.48 25.42
C PRO A 640 -22.04 -20.11 26.73
N VAL A 641 -21.88 -21.06 27.65
CA VAL A 641 -21.32 -20.87 29.00
C VAL A 641 -19.84 -21.12 29.01
N PHE A 642 -19.08 -20.22 29.60
CA PHE A 642 -17.61 -20.40 29.78
C PHE A 642 -17.32 -21.49 30.81
N VAL A 643 -16.29 -22.28 30.57
CA VAL A 643 -15.86 -23.37 31.45
C VAL A 643 -14.42 -23.12 31.91
N ASN A 644 -14.16 -23.25 33.19
CA ASN A 644 -12.81 -23.25 33.73
C ASN A 644 -12.07 -24.53 33.28
N LYS A 645 -10.90 -24.41 32.68
CA LYS A 645 -10.11 -25.55 32.14
C LYS A 645 -9.67 -26.52 33.25
N ASP A 646 -9.35 -25.97 34.43
CA ASP A 646 -8.72 -26.72 35.52
C ASP A 646 -9.79 -27.41 36.38
N SER A 647 -10.81 -26.69 36.84
CA SER A 647 -11.88 -27.27 37.64
C SER A 647 -12.95 -28.00 36.82
N LYS A 648 -13.01 -27.79 35.51
CA LYS A 648 -14.09 -28.26 34.59
C LYS A 648 -15.48 -27.73 34.97
N GLU A 649 -15.55 -26.71 35.80
CA GLU A 649 -16.81 -26.13 36.24
C GLU A 649 -17.25 -25.01 35.30
N PRO A 650 -18.54 -24.94 34.91
CA PRO A 650 -19.09 -23.84 34.15
C PRO A 650 -19.25 -22.58 35.03
N LEU A 651 -19.02 -21.40 34.42
CA LEU A 651 -19.18 -20.11 35.10
C LEU A 651 -20.67 -19.69 35.10
N HIS A 652 -21.43 -20.12 36.10
CA HIS A 652 -22.84 -19.81 36.20
C HIS A 652 -23.15 -18.39 36.70
N ALA A 653 -22.28 -17.83 37.55
CA ALA A 653 -22.48 -16.49 38.09
C ALA A 653 -21.19 -15.69 38.17
N VAL A 654 -21.17 -14.48 37.61
CA VAL A 654 -20.01 -13.61 37.64
C VAL A 654 -19.59 -13.19 39.07
N ALA A 655 -20.53 -13.21 40.01
CA ALA A 655 -20.28 -12.85 41.40
C ALA A 655 -19.22 -13.74 42.08
N SER A 656 -19.08 -15.01 41.65
CA SER A 656 -18.09 -15.94 42.21
C SER A 656 -16.64 -15.52 41.94
N ILE A 657 -16.37 -14.76 40.87
CA ILE A 657 -15.05 -14.33 40.46
C ILE A 657 -14.84 -12.81 40.54
N GLN A 658 -15.87 -12.06 40.92
CA GLN A 658 -15.91 -10.59 40.89
C GLN A 658 -14.72 -9.94 41.60
N ASN A 659 -14.47 -10.34 42.88
CA ASN A 659 -13.46 -9.69 43.69
C ASN A 659 -12.04 -9.85 43.12
N GLU A 660 -11.73 -11.03 42.62
CA GLU A 660 -10.42 -11.33 42.02
C GLU A 660 -10.24 -10.58 40.67
N VAL A 661 -11.25 -10.61 39.82
CA VAL A 661 -11.22 -9.86 38.55
C VAL A 661 -11.06 -8.36 38.78
N MET A 662 -11.84 -7.78 39.71
CA MET A 662 -11.79 -6.35 40.04
C MET A 662 -10.43 -5.95 40.61
N SER A 663 -9.84 -6.77 41.49
CA SER A 663 -8.50 -6.54 42.07
C SER A 663 -7.43 -6.53 40.99
N ASN A 664 -7.44 -7.54 40.12
CA ASN A 664 -6.42 -7.68 39.06
C ASN A 664 -6.54 -6.58 38.01
N LEU A 665 -7.76 -6.18 37.66
CA LEU A 665 -8.01 -5.05 36.74
C LEU A 665 -7.55 -3.72 37.36
N SER A 666 -7.75 -3.52 38.66
CA SER A 666 -7.26 -2.32 39.35
C SER A 666 -5.72 -2.25 39.31
N ALA A 667 -5.04 -3.37 39.55
CA ALA A 667 -3.58 -3.44 39.44
C ALA A 667 -3.08 -3.18 37.99
N MET A 668 -3.74 -3.76 37.01
CA MET A 668 -3.43 -3.56 35.60
C MET A 668 -3.63 -2.10 35.18
N LEU A 669 -4.77 -1.48 35.55
CA LEU A 669 -5.05 -0.07 35.26
C LEU A 669 -4.03 0.84 35.93
N ALA A 670 -3.61 0.55 37.19
CA ALA A 670 -2.55 1.29 37.85
C ALA A 670 -1.25 1.27 37.04
N GLY A 671 -0.89 0.14 36.45
CA GLY A 671 0.28 0.03 35.56
C GLY A 671 0.23 0.94 34.33
N ILE A 672 -0.97 1.22 33.78
CA ILE A 672 -1.11 2.20 32.68
C ILE A 672 -0.69 3.61 33.13
N PHE A 673 -0.90 3.96 34.39
CA PHE A 673 -0.62 5.29 34.96
C PHE A 673 0.65 5.35 35.81
N ASP A 674 1.40 4.26 35.96
CA ASP A 674 2.71 4.25 36.60
C ASP A 674 3.76 4.84 35.66
N GLU A 675 4.39 5.95 36.03
CA GLU A 675 5.40 6.63 35.22
C GLU A 675 6.67 5.81 34.96
N ASN A 676 6.99 4.87 35.85
CA ASN A 676 8.18 4.02 35.76
C ASN A 676 7.97 2.81 34.85
N GLN A 677 6.73 2.49 34.49
CA GLN A 677 6.39 1.36 33.62
C GLN A 677 6.19 1.86 32.18
N PRO A 678 7.13 1.63 31.25
CA PRO A 678 6.97 2.03 29.85
C PRO A 678 5.93 1.15 29.12
N PHE A 679 5.46 1.61 27.95
CA PHE A 679 4.72 0.77 27.04
C PHE A 679 5.69 -0.02 26.19
N GLU A 680 5.61 -1.36 26.28
CA GLU A 680 6.58 -2.27 25.68
C GLU A 680 5.94 -3.25 24.70
N ARG A 681 6.75 -3.71 23.77
CA ARG A 681 6.36 -4.76 22.83
C ARG A 681 6.24 -6.09 23.55
N THR A 682 5.12 -6.81 23.30
CA THR A 682 4.95 -8.15 23.88
C THR A 682 6.06 -9.13 23.43
N GLU A 683 6.44 -10.03 24.31
CA GLU A 683 7.33 -11.15 23.96
C GLU A 683 6.62 -12.24 23.15
N ASN A 684 5.30 -12.31 23.25
CA ASN A 684 4.51 -13.31 22.54
C ASN A 684 4.41 -12.96 21.04
N ILE A 685 5.19 -13.65 20.21
CA ILE A 685 5.28 -13.45 18.76
C ILE A 685 3.93 -13.77 18.05
N GLU A 686 3.19 -14.76 18.55
CA GLU A 686 1.89 -15.11 17.95
C GLU A 686 0.89 -13.95 18.01
N THR A 687 0.94 -13.13 19.05
CA THR A 687 0.12 -11.91 19.16
C THR A 687 0.46 -10.90 18.06
N CYS A 688 1.71 -10.89 17.58
CA CYS A 688 2.15 -9.96 16.52
C CYS A 688 1.72 -10.39 15.12
N ARG A 689 1.42 -11.67 14.90
CA ARG A 689 1.10 -12.23 13.56
C ARG A 689 -0.08 -11.54 12.88
N PHE A 690 -1.06 -11.09 13.65
CA PHE A 690 -2.25 -10.39 13.15
C PHE A 690 -2.34 -8.95 13.68
N CYS A 691 -1.21 -8.39 14.13
CA CYS A 691 -1.17 -7.04 14.67
C CYS A 691 -0.96 -6.03 13.55
N SER A 692 -1.84 -5.04 13.43
CA SER A 692 -1.75 -3.93 12.48
C SER A 692 -0.45 -3.12 12.60
N PHE A 693 0.21 -3.19 13.75
CA PHE A 693 1.44 -2.43 14.05
C PHE A 693 2.70 -3.29 13.96
N ALA A 694 2.62 -4.54 13.46
CA ALA A 694 3.76 -5.44 13.39
C ALA A 694 4.94 -4.83 12.61
N SER A 695 4.66 -4.15 11.49
CA SER A 695 5.68 -3.46 10.69
C SER A 695 6.36 -2.30 11.44
N ILE A 696 5.61 -1.55 12.26
CA ILE A 696 6.17 -0.47 13.09
C ILE A 696 7.08 -1.05 14.18
N CYS A 697 6.74 -2.24 14.68
CA CYS A 697 7.53 -2.96 15.69
C CYS A 697 8.65 -3.81 15.08
N GLU A 698 8.91 -3.72 13.76
CA GLU A 698 9.91 -4.51 13.02
C GLU A 698 9.73 -6.03 13.19
N ARG A 699 8.49 -6.46 13.40
CA ARG A 699 8.11 -7.88 13.43
C ARG A 699 7.43 -8.25 12.11
N ASN A 700 8.24 -8.43 11.06
CA ASN A 700 7.78 -9.02 9.81
C ASN A 700 7.75 -10.55 10.00
N ILE A 701 6.57 -11.09 10.30
CA ILE A 701 6.33 -12.53 10.51
C ILE A 701 5.66 -13.11 9.27
#